data_b51b5c56190d9a81f187cca66f70dbf1
#
_entry.id   b51b5c56190d9a81f187cca66f70dbf1
#
_cell.length_a   1.000
_cell.length_b   1.000
_cell.length_c   1.000
_cell.angle_alpha   90.00
_cell.angle_beta   90.00
_cell.angle_gamma   90.00
#
_symmetry.space_group_name_H-M   'P 1'
#
loop_
_entity.id
_entity.type
_entity.pdbx_description
1 polymer ?
#
loop_
_entity_poly.entity_id
_entity_poly.type
_entity_poly.pdbx_seq_one_letter_code
_entity_poly.pdbx_strand_id
1 'polypeptide(L)'
;MKKRFWYEAKRAVSLLLILAMLVSSAACGRKEGAAPAEVTDGAAEDSKETESSEASSIEESSSDEASGAEGPASAPSVRPTLLDAKLFASEAEKVSASVPAYTVEKDFSNIMNYERLYLEPEWEKHLIDDGFFVLDGGGDEFFDVYEGNRYSMTPNFVTVDSLMHSYHLYFAYLLKKTEKKELMSRLKELTDIMLVSSEKQKEDMGVSGEWETAIDRNIAFFAVAKALLDESYDPAKDKGVDRQALDIVKAELKLIDSASGITESPLTGGEEYEDYSQYKPRGYYDTDEELKKYFKAMMWYGRRNFNQDSDSMDRSAMLITAAMDDRAYELWSGIYAVTSFFAGASDDNGICEYRPLIEEAYGKSAAELKAKELADEKGWEKFHKLTESLKPPAINSVPMEDDNGETDKAEANTGFRFMGQRFSIDAAIFQRLIYSRVKENSKGETRLLPDALDVPAALGSETAEDILRRDLKAMDYEGYEENLKGLKEAMASAGDETWYASLYSEWLNTLRPLLEKKGEGWPMFMQNENWMKKSLEGFLGSYTELKHDTVLYSKQVIAEMGGGEEEEVDFRGYAEPEPVIYKRFSELAKGTKTGLEKFGLLDKETSEDLDKLSDIADRLEAISEKELKDEKLSDDEYEFIEIYGGEIEHFWYQAYKDEAGEDGYVDPRMFPSPLVVDVATDPNGRVLELATGDVSTVFVIVPVDGTLRIAKGSVFNFYQFEQPLDSRMTDHEWRIRLGIDADDNGEFHWEQVDIPDKPSWTDSYRESYSY
;
A
#
# COMPACT_ATOMS: atom_id res chain seq x y z
N MET A 1 -25.49 -23.22 -26.82
CA MET A 1 -26.11 -23.25 -25.47
C MET A 1 -25.23 -23.94 -24.41
N LYS A 2 -24.56 -25.07 -24.67
CA LYS A 2 -23.68 -25.71 -23.64
C LYS A 2 -22.40 -24.88 -23.33
N LYS A 3 -21.76 -24.25 -24.32
CA LYS A 3 -20.58 -23.42 -24.11
C LYS A 3 -20.87 -22.14 -23.29
N ARG A 4 -22.05 -21.53 -23.49
CA ARG A 4 -22.45 -20.31 -22.74
C ARG A 4 -22.74 -20.61 -21.28
N PHE A 5 -23.31 -21.77 -20.98
CA PHE A 5 -23.58 -22.20 -19.59
C PHE A 5 -22.29 -22.53 -18.82
N TRP A 6 -21.28 -23.06 -19.52
CA TRP A 6 -19.96 -23.36 -18.93
C TRP A 6 -19.14 -22.08 -18.66
N TYR A 7 -19.29 -21.09 -19.54
CA TYR A 7 -18.65 -19.78 -19.43
C TYR A 7 -19.24 -18.96 -18.28
N GLU A 8 -20.54 -18.98 -18.12
CA GLU A 8 -21.25 -18.36 -17.00
C GLU A 8 -20.92 -19.04 -15.65
N ALA A 9 -20.73 -20.35 -15.65
CA ALA A 9 -20.30 -21.10 -14.47
C ALA A 9 -18.84 -20.79 -14.08
N LYS A 10 -17.92 -20.68 -15.04
CA LYS A 10 -16.54 -20.24 -14.78
C LYS A 10 -16.47 -18.79 -14.26
N ARG A 11 -17.32 -17.91 -14.75
CA ARG A 11 -17.44 -16.52 -14.26
C ARG A 11 -17.93 -16.42 -12.82
N ALA A 12 -18.95 -17.17 -12.48
CA ALA A 12 -19.45 -17.24 -11.11
C ALA A 12 -18.39 -17.80 -10.15
N VAL A 13 -17.58 -18.75 -10.61
CA VAL A 13 -16.44 -19.30 -9.84
C VAL A 13 -15.30 -18.29 -9.71
N SER A 14 -15.01 -17.49 -10.74
CA SER A 14 -13.97 -16.46 -10.67
C SER A 14 -14.36 -15.27 -9.78
N LEU A 15 -15.63 -14.86 -9.78
CA LEU A 15 -16.17 -13.84 -8.86
C LEU A 15 -16.24 -14.35 -7.41
N LEU A 16 -16.61 -15.63 -7.24
CA LEU A 16 -16.53 -16.31 -5.94
C LEU A 16 -15.08 -16.51 -5.47
N LEU A 17 -14.11 -16.57 -6.37
CA LEU A 17 -12.70 -16.67 -6.01
C LEU A 17 -12.10 -15.33 -5.57
N ILE A 18 -12.52 -14.18 -6.12
CA ILE A 18 -12.16 -12.86 -5.57
C ILE A 18 -12.77 -12.70 -4.18
N LEU A 19 -14.04 -13.00 -4.01
CA LEU A 19 -14.72 -12.94 -2.72
C LEU A 19 -14.15 -13.99 -1.74
N ALA A 20 -13.78 -15.19 -2.22
CA ALA A 20 -13.15 -16.22 -1.39
C ALA A 20 -11.68 -15.92 -1.06
N MET A 21 -10.96 -15.14 -1.88
CA MET A 21 -9.60 -14.69 -1.56
C MET A 21 -9.60 -13.50 -0.63
N LEU A 22 -10.55 -12.60 -0.75
CA LEU A 22 -10.81 -11.55 0.22
C LEU A 22 -11.26 -12.13 1.58
N VAL A 23 -11.97 -13.27 1.58
CA VAL A 23 -12.45 -13.97 2.79
C VAL A 23 -11.45 -15.03 3.30
N SER A 24 -10.52 -15.56 2.48
CA SER A 24 -9.59 -16.62 2.92
C SER A 24 -8.38 -16.11 3.70
N SER A 25 -8.14 -14.81 3.78
CA SER A 25 -7.24 -14.23 4.78
C SER A 25 -7.81 -14.34 6.21
N ALA A 26 -9.13 -14.52 6.36
CA ALA A 26 -9.81 -14.58 7.65
C ALA A 26 -10.28 -15.98 8.10
N ALA A 27 -10.15 -17.02 7.29
CA ALA A 27 -10.83 -18.29 7.52
C ALA A 27 -9.93 -19.55 7.55
N CYS A 28 -8.84 -19.51 8.30
CA CYS A 28 -8.13 -20.73 8.70
C CYS A 28 -8.15 -20.92 10.22
N GLY A 29 -9.32 -21.15 10.77
CA GLY A 29 -9.52 -21.45 12.17
C GLY A 29 -10.64 -22.45 12.43
N ARG A 30 -10.27 -23.69 12.74
CA ARG A 30 -11.08 -24.79 13.30
C ARG A 30 -11.99 -25.60 12.37
N LYS A 31 -11.57 -26.84 12.15
CA LYS A 31 -12.45 -27.99 11.98
C LYS A 31 -12.37 -28.88 13.23
N GLU A 32 -13.41 -28.90 14.02
CA GLU A 32 -13.78 -30.05 14.84
C GLU A 32 -15.11 -30.60 14.31
N GLY A 33 -15.12 -31.90 14.07
CA GLY A 33 -16.24 -32.57 13.46
C GLY A 33 -17.29 -33.03 14.49
N ALA A 34 -18.55 -33.01 14.07
CA ALA A 34 -19.58 -33.92 14.55
C ALA A 34 -20.70 -34.01 13.52
N ALA A 35 -21.19 -35.20 13.28
CA ALA A 35 -22.22 -35.57 12.33
C ALA A 35 -23.66 -35.24 12.84
N PRO A 36 -24.70 -35.34 11.96
CA PRO A 36 -25.95 -34.60 12.10
C PRO A 36 -27.03 -35.31 12.91
N ALA A 37 -27.95 -34.55 13.49
CA ALA A 37 -29.23 -35.02 13.96
C ALA A 37 -30.36 -34.02 13.61
N GLU A 38 -31.50 -34.60 13.37
CA GLU A 38 -32.70 -34.07 12.71
C GLU A 38 -33.50 -33.01 13.49
N VAL A 39 -34.33 -32.34 12.71
CA VAL A 39 -35.37 -31.35 12.97
C VAL A 39 -36.46 -31.82 13.97
N THR A 40 -36.92 -30.94 14.87
CA THR A 40 -38.34 -30.79 15.17
C THR A 40 -38.65 -29.37 15.69
N ASP A 41 -39.82 -28.87 15.25
CA ASP A 41 -40.52 -27.64 15.61
C ASP A 41 -40.89 -27.51 17.08
N GLY A 42 -41.06 -26.29 17.56
CA GLY A 42 -41.81 -26.01 18.78
C GLY A 42 -41.70 -24.58 19.32
N ALA A 43 -42.79 -23.89 19.29
CA ALA A 43 -43.01 -22.48 19.55
C ALA A 43 -42.94 -22.02 21.03
N ALA A 44 -42.65 -20.74 21.16
CA ALA A 44 -43.26 -19.69 21.98
C ALA A 44 -43.02 -19.57 23.50
N GLU A 45 -42.89 -18.32 23.88
CA GLU A 45 -43.29 -17.58 25.11
C GLU A 45 -42.31 -17.48 26.29
N ASP A 46 -41.82 -16.31 26.43
CA ASP A 46 -42.17 -15.20 27.37
C ASP A 46 -41.48 -15.15 28.74
N SER A 47 -40.98 -13.96 29.02
CA SER A 47 -40.91 -13.16 30.25
C SER A 47 -39.80 -13.32 31.29
N LYS A 48 -39.20 -12.14 31.47
CA LYS A 48 -38.90 -11.39 32.71
C LYS A 48 -37.68 -11.67 33.58
N GLU A 49 -36.86 -10.60 33.58
CA GLU A 49 -36.30 -9.82 34.73
C GLU A 49 -35.80 -10.59 35.97
N THR A 50 -34.57 -10.35 36.39
CA THR A 50 -34.22 -9.43 37.48
C THR A 50 -32.72 -9.35 37.77
N GLU A 51 -32.32 -8.16 38.24
CA GLU A 51 -31.05 -7.68 38.75
C GLU A 51 -30.36 -8.52 39.83
N SER A 52 -29.06 -8.45 39.96
CA SER A 52 -28.26 -7.72 40.99
C SER A 52 -26.86 -8.34 41.18
N SER A 53 -25.84 -7.58 41.01
CA SER A 53 -24.85 -6.99 41.94
C SER A 53 -23.91 -7.92 42.73
N GLU A 54 -22.62 -7.38 42.79
CA GLU A 54 -21.57 -7.49 43.80
C GLU A 54 -20.53 -8.61 43.64
N ALA A 55 -19.33 -8.25 43.25
CA ALA A 55 -18.11 -7.81 43.93
C ALA A 55 -17.27 -8.86 44.68
N SER A 56 -15.95 -8.82 44.40
CA SER A 56 -14.78 -9.19 45.19
C SER A 56 -14.52 -10.72 45.35
N SER A 57 -13.30 -11.21 45.25
CA SER A 57 -12.01 -10.86 45.82
C SER A 57 -10.88 -11.77 45.29
N ILE A 58 -9.68 -11.29 45.39
CA ILE A 58 -8.35 -11.87 45.13
C ILE A 58 -8.09 -13.08 46.06
N GLU A 59 -7.47 -14.13 45.52
CA GLU A 59 -6.49 -14.91 46.28
C GLU A 59 -5.43 -15.54 45.39
N GLU A 60 -4.18 -15.23 45.68
CA GLU A 60 -2.96 -15.91 45.20
C GLU A 60 -2.85 -17.31 45.85
N SER A 61 -2.35 -18.29 45.11
CA SER A 61 -1.59 -19.37 45.67
C SER A 61 -0.58 -19.99 44.69
N SER A 62 0.59 -20.12 45.17
CA SER A 62 1.84 -20.54 44.56
C SER A 62 1.97 -22.03 44.30
N SER A 63 2.81 -22.33 43.26
CA SER A 63 3.75 -23.47 43.11
C SER A 63 3.22 -24.88 43.11
N ASP A 64 3.51 -25.59 41.98
CA ASP A 64 4.37 -26.78 42.06
C ASP A 64 4.94 -27.13 40.67
N GLU A 65 6.27 -27.34 40.65
CA GLU A 65 7.03 -27.80 39.50
C GLU A 65 6.67 -29.25 39.14
N ALA A 66 6.32 -29.47 37.88
CA ALA A 66 6.41 -30.82 37.28
C ALA A 66 7.12 -30.67 35.92
N SER A 67 8.40 -31.09 35.93
CA SER A 67 9.21 -31.25 34.73
C SER A 67 8.65 -32.37 33.86
N GLY A 68 7.85 -32.05 32.89
CA GLY A 68 7.55 -32.88 31.74
C GLY A 68 8.39 -32.40 30.56
N ALA A 69 9.23 -33.28 30.00
CA ALA A 69 9.94 -33.02 28.76
C ALA A 69 8.88 -32.87 27.63
N GLU A 70 8.57 -31.64 27.28
CA GLU A 70 7.83 -31.34 26.06
C GLU A 70 8.73 -31.68 24.88
N GLY A 71 8.24 -32.55 24.00
CA GLY A 71 8.85 -32.78 22.69
C GLY A 71 8.80 -31.47 21.87
N PRO A 72 9.64 -31.34 20.83
CA PRO A 72 9.70 -30.10 20.06
C PRO A 72 8.31 -29.72 19.56
N ALA A 73 7.86 -28.53 19.93
CA ALA A 73 6.58 -27.99 19.50
C ALA A 73 6.56 -27.97 17.97
N SER A 74 5.56 -28.60 17.35
CA SER A 74 5.37 -28.50 15.91
C SER A 74 5.11 -27.04 15.54
N ALA A 75 5.91 -26.49 14.62
CA ALA A 75 5.70 -25.12 14.17
C ALA A 75 4.29 -24.96 13.60
N PRO A 76 3.62 -23.83 13.86
CA PRO A 76 2.24 -23.63 13.44
C PRO A 76 2.11 -23.73 11.92
N SER A 77 1.10 -24.46 11.45
CA SER A 77 0.77 -24.62 10.02
C SER A 77 -0.09 -23.48 9.45
N VAL A 78 -0.20 -22.36 10.16
CA VAL A 78 -1.08 -21.25 9.82
C VAL A 78 -0.27 -19.98 9.63
N ARG A 79 -0.56 -19.23 8.56
CA ARG A 79 0.02 -17.88 8.35
C ARG A 79 -0.25 -17.01 9.57
N PRO A 80 0.71 -16.18 10.01
CA PRO A 80 0.45 -15.24 11.10
C PRO A 80 -0.69 -14.29 10.70
N THR A 81 -1.82 -14.37 11.38
CA THR A 81 -2.91 -13.41 11.23
C THR A 81 -2.71 -12.26 12.21
N LEU A 82 -2.79 -11.03 11.71
CA LEU A 82 -2.23 -9.88 12.38
C LEU A 82 -3.23 -9.00 13.08
N LEU A 83 -4.39 -8.78 12.48
CA LEU A 83 -5.35 -7.80 12.95
C LEU A 83 -6.66 -8.48 13.34
N ASP A 84 -7.18 -8.10 14.48
CA ASP A 84 -8.59 -8.30 14.78
C ASP A 84 -9.35 -7.17 14.10
N ALA A 85 -10.12 -7.46 13.04
CA ALA A 85 -10.91 -6.48 12.31
C ALA A 85 -11.80 -5.62 13.21
N LYS A 86 -12.17 -6.13 14.40
CA LYS A 86 -12.92 -5.36 15.39
C LYS A 86 -12.17 -4.19 16.03
N LEU A 87 -10.84 -4.13 15.87
CA LEU A 87 -10.06 -2.99 16.36
C LEU A 87 -10.22 -1.75 15.48
N PHE A 88 -10.70 -1.92 14.24
CA PHE A 88 -10.73 -0.88 13.22
C PHE A 88 -12.12 -0.63 12.63
N ALA A 89 -13.14 -1.41 13.01
CA ALA A 89 -14.45 -1.29 12.42
C ALA A 89 -15.15 0.00 12.85
N SER A 90 -15.26 0.98 11.95
CA SER A 90 -16.21 2.08 12.09
C SER A 90 -17.54 1.74 11.45
N GLU A 91 -18.65 1.96 12.14
CA GLU A 91 -19.97 1.95 11.51
C GLU A 91 -20.04 3.15 10.55
N ALA A 92 -20.43 2.90 9.29
CA ALA A 92 -20.66 3.97 8.33
C ALA A 92 -21.82 4.86 8.79
N GLU A 93 -21.50 5.99 9.38
CA GLU A 93 -22.51 6.96 9.81
C GLU A 93 -23.08 7.69 8.59
N LYS A 94 -24.40 7.87 8.57
CA LYS A 94 -25.07 8.68 7.57
C LYS A 94 -24.84 10.15 7.91
N VAL A 95 -24.03 10.82 7.11
CA VAL A 95 -23.83 12.26 7.22
C VAL A 95 -25.13 13.00 6.87
N SER A 96 -25.53 13.90 7.74
CA SER A 96 -26.70 14.77 7.51
C SER A 96 -26.19 16.20 7.27
N ALA A 97 -26.28 16.67 6.05
CA ALA A 97 -25.91 18.02 5.64
C ALA A 97 -27.14 18.93 5.56
N SER A 98 -27.04 20.16 6.07
CA SER A 98 -28.12 21.17 6.10
C SER A 98 -27.59 22.60 5.95
N VAL A 99 -26.46 22.78 5.31
CA VAL A 99 -25.89 24.10 4.97
C VAL A 99 -26.88 24.88 4.13
N PRO A 100 -27.26 26.11 4.48
CA PRO A 100 -28.14 26.93 3.67
C PRO A 100 -27.52 27.19 2.29
N ALA A 101 -28.32 27.10 1.25
CA ALA A 101 -27.84 27.40 -0.11
C ALA A 101 -27.40 28.87 -0.20
N TYR A 102 -26.23 29.09 -0.76
CA TYR A 102 -25.67 30.42 -1.00
C TYR A 102 -25.21 30.59 -2.44
N THR A 103 -25.05 31.82 -2.88
CA THR A 103 -24.54 32.17 -4.22
C THR A 103 -23.50 33.28 -4.11
N VAL A 104 -22.59 33.32 -5.04
CA VAL A 104 -21.57 34.35 -5.16
C VAL A 104 -22.11 35.48 -6.07
N GLU A 105 -22.14 36.71 -5.56
CA GLU A 105 -22.50 37.86 -6.39
C GLU A 105 -21.38 38.17 -7.39
N LYS A 106 -21.76 38.58 -8.61
CA LYS A 106 -20.80 38.81 -9.71
C LYS A 106 -19.76 39.89 -9.43
N ASP A 107 -20.03 40.77 -8.52
CA ASP A 107 -19.14 41.83 -8.06
C ASP A 107 -18.47 41.51 -6.71
N PHE A 108 -18.60 40.28 -6.22
CA PHE A 108 -18.11 39.81 -4.95
C PHE A 108 -18.53 40.62 -3.72
N SER A 109 -19.58 41.47 -3.87
CA SER A 109 -20.07 42.37 -2.81
C SER A 109 -20.55 41.63 -1.55
N ASN A 110 -20.82 40.34 -1.66
CA ASN A 110 -21.19 39.46 -0.55
C ASN A 110 -20.01 38.60 0.02
N ILE A 111 -18.77 38.84 -0.44
CA ILE A 111 -17.57 38.14 0.03
C ILE A 111 -16.75 39.08 0.91
N MET A 112 -16.55 38.71 2.18
CA MET A 112 -16.02 39.61 3.23
C MET A 112 -14.56 40.03 2.96
N ASN A 113 -13.72 39.15 2.45
CA ASN A 113 -12.28 39.40 2.29
C ASN A 113 -11.83 39.52 0.82
N TYR A 114 -12.74 39.70 -0.12
CA TYR A 114 -12.42 39.77 -1.56
C TYR A 114 -11.40 40.87 -1.89
N GLU A 115 -11.57 42.10 -1.34
CA GLU A 115 -10.66 43.23 -1.61
C GLU A 115 -9.22 43.01 -1.11
N ARG A 116 -8.97 42.00 -0.29
CA ARG A 116 -7.65 41.67 0.22
C ARG A 116 -6.86 40.70 -0.67
N LEU A 117 -7.55 40.06 -1.61
CA LEU A 117 -6.98 39.08 -2.52
C LEU A 117 -6.85 39.69 -3.91
N TYR A 118 -5.72 39.46 -4.54
CA TYR A 118 -5.56 39.79 -5.95
C TYR A 118 -5.97 38.58 -6.78
N LEU A 119 -7.11 38.69 -7.49
CA LEU A 119 -7.68 37.62 -8.33
C LEU A 119 -7.66 38.04 -9.80
N GLU A 120 -7.32 37.12 -10.67
CA GLU A 120 -7.47 37.32 -12.14
C GLU A 120 -8.91 37.03 -12.57
N PRO A 121 -9.37 37.60 -13.72
CA PRO A 121 -10.76 37.43 -14.16
C PRO A 121 -11.19 35.99 -14.43
N GLU A 122 -10.27 35.14 -14.81
CA GLU A 122 -10.49 33.72 -15.02
C GLU A 122 -10.74 33.02 -13.66
N TRP A 123 -9.97 33.34 -12.63
CA TRP A 123 -10.11 32.81 -11.26
C TRP A 123 -11.43 33.26 -10.62
N GLU A 124 -11.82 34.54 -10.84
CA GLU A 124 -13.12 35.07 -10.40
C GLU A 124 -14.28 34.28 -11.00
N LYS A 125 -14.14 33.88 -12.27
CA LYS A 125 -15.18 33.09 -12.95
C LYS A 125 -15.38 31.72 -12.26
N HIS A 126 -14.32 31.00 -11.90
CA HIS A 126 -14.42 29.75 -11.19
C HIS A 126 -15.07 29.92 -9.81
N LEU A 127 -14.71 30.97 -9.07
CA LEU A 127 -15.33 31.26 -7.77
C LEU A 127 -16.83 31.54 -7.89
N ILE A 128 -17.29 32.19 -8.99
CA ILE A 128 -18.70 32.46 -9.24
C ILE A 128 -19.46 31.21 -9.68
N ASP A 129 -18.87 30.43 -10.59
CA ASP A 129 -19.54 29.29 -11.22
C ASP A 129 -19.49 28.04 -10.34
N ASP A 130 -18.33 27.74 -9.76
CA ASP A 130 -18.03 26.51 -9.03
C ASP A 130 -17.84 26.70 -7.51
N GLY A 131 -17.56 27.92 -7.06
CA GLY A 131 -17.27 28.25 -5.67
C GLY A 131 -15.84 27.96 -5.26
N PHE A 132 -14.98 27.51 -6.16
CA PHE A 132 -13.56 27.23 -5.92
C PHE A 132 -12.74 27.21 -7.21
N PHE A 133 -11.42 27.24 -7.07
CA PHE A 133 -10.43 26.86 -8.09
C PHE A 133 -9.14 26.42 -7.42
N VAL A 134 -8.27 25.74 -8.18
CA VAL A 134 -6.92 25.34 -7.74
C VAL A 134 -5.89 26.13 -8.52
N LEU A 135 -4.93 26.73 -7.82
CA LEU A 135 -3.81 27.47 -8.41
C LEU A 135 -2.53 26.66 -8.25
N ASP A 136 -1.82 26.44 -9.34
CA ASP A 136 -0.53 25.74 -9.31
C ASP A 136 0.53 26.55 -8.56
N GLY A 137 1.32 25.84 -7.73
CA GLY A 137 2.34 26.43 -6.86
C GLY A 137 1.76 26.99 -5.56
N GLY A 138 2.09 26.39 -4.43
CA GLY A 138 1.60 26.75 -3.11
C GLY A 138 2.68 26.76 -2.04
N GLY A 139 3.77 26.06 -2.26
CA GLY A 139 4.87 25.88 -1.32
C GLY A 139 5.64 24.61 -1.64
N ASP A 140 6.74 24.40 -0.96
CA ASP A 140 7.54 23.16 -1.07
C ASP A 140 6.81 22.01 -0.34
N GLU A 141 5.97 22.35 0.67
CA GLU A 141 5.22 21.44 1.51
C GLU A 141 3.77 21.89 1.81
N PHE A 142 2.92 20.94 2.24
CA PHE A 142 1.49 21.18 2.50
C PHE A 142 1.26 22.18 3.63
N PHE A 143 2.08 22.19 4.66
CA PHE A 143 1.96 23.16 5.77
C PHE A 143 2.35 24.58 5.37
N ASP A 144 3.18 24.79 4.33
CA ASP A 144 3.61 26.12 3.89
C ASP A 144 2.44 27.01 3.48
N VAL A 145 1.40 26.41 2.86
CA VAL A 145 0.18 27.15 2.49
C VAL A 145 -0.54 27.70 3.72
N TYR A 146 -0.65 26.90 4.78
CA TYR A 146 -1.33 27.30 6.03
C TYR A 146 -0.53 28.33 6.81
N GLU A 147 0.78 28.15 6.90
CA GLU A 147 1.67 29.14 7.51
C GLU A 147 1.68 30.46 6.71
N GLY A 148 1.74 30.38 5.37
CA GLY A 148 1.60 31.54 4.50
C GLY A 148 0.26 32.28 4.70
N ASN A 149 -0.83 31.54 4.89
CA ASN A 149 -2.14 32.10 5.20
C ASN A 149 -2.16 32.82 6.55
N ARG A 150 -1.53 32.25 7.58
CA ARG A 150 -1.40 32.84 8.91
C ARG A 150 -0.71 34.21 8.83
N TYR A 151 0.43 34.30 8.10
CA TYR A 151 1.14 35.56 7.91
C TYR A 151 0.39 36.57 7.05
N SER A 152 -0.37 36.12 6.04
CA SER A 152 -1.19 37.00 5.19
C SER A 152 -2.56 37.31 5.78
N MET A 153 -2.89 36.75 6.95
CA MET A 153 -4.22 36.81 7.57
C MET A 153 -5.34 36.40 6.61
N THR A 154 -5.09 35.30 5.91
CA THR A 154 -6.07 34.67 5.00
C THR A 154 -6.70 33.50 5.75
N PRO A 155 -8.03 33.30 5.68
CA PRO A 155 -8.69 32.14 6.27
C PRO A 155 -8.12 30.83 5.77
N ASN A 156 -7.79 29.89 6.67
CA ASN A 156 -7.40 28.52 6.32
C ASN A 156 -8.61 27.73 5.85
N PHE A 157 -8.42 26.93 4.79
CA PHE A 157 -9.29 25.83 4.38
C PHE A 157 -8.53 24.53 4.63
N VAL A 158 -8.80 23.88 5.75
CA VAL A 158 -8.14 22.62 6.11
C VAL A 158 -8.63 21.50 5.18
N THR A 159 -7.75 20.91 4.40
CA THR A 159 -8.09 19.90 3.38
C THR A 159 -7.85 18.48 3.89
N VAL A 160 -8.59 17.52 3.34
CA VAL A 160 -8.31 16.08 3.49
C VAL A 160 -6.93 15.75 2.93
N ASP A 161 -6.53 16.36 1.82
CA ASP A 161 -5.25 16.18 1.14
C ASP A 161 -4.08 16.38 2.12
N SER A 162 -4.08 17.50 2.87
CA SER A 162 -2.99 17.82 3.82
C SER A 162 -2.92 16.87 5.02
N LEU A 163 -4.07 16.39 5.49
CA LEU A 163 -4.10 15.42 6.58
C LEU A 163 -3.58 14.05 6.14
N MET A 164 -3.98 13.59 4.94
CA MET A 164 -3.50 12.33 4.38
C MET A 164 -2.00 12.37 4.08
N HIS A 165 -1.49 13.48 3.57
CA HIS A 165 -0.06 13.70 3.39
C HIS A 165 0.71 13.62 4.72
N SER A 166 0.18 14.20 5.80
CA SER A 166 0.81 14.09 7.12
C SER A 166 0.90 12.64 7.63
N TYR A 167 -0.10 11.81 7.29
CA TYR A 167 -0.04 10.37 7.58
C TYR A 167 1.00 9.65 6.71
N HIS A 168 1.11 9.98 5.43
CA HIS A 168 2.17 9.49 4.54
C HIS A 168 3.56 9.69 5.16
N LEU A 169 3.89 10.93 5.52
CA LEU A 169 5.17 11.28 6.13
C LEU A 169 5.48 10.42 7.36
N TYR A 170 4.49 10.28 8.23
CA TYR A 170 4.67 9.53 9.47
C TYR A 170 4.68 8.02 9.25
N PHE A 171 3.88 7.51 8.34
CA PHE A 171 3.85 6.10 7.95
C PHE A 171 5.20 5.65 7.34
N ALA A 172 5.75 6.44 6.42
CA ALA A 172 7.08 6.20 5.85
C ALA A 172 8.18 6.21 6.94
N TYR A 173 8.13 7.15 7.88
CA TYR A 173 9.02 7.18 9.04
C TYR A 173 8.93 5.90 9.89
N LEU A 174 7.71 5.42 10.16
CA LEU A 174 7.49 4.20 10.93
C LEU A 174 8.06 2.96 10.23
N LEU A 175 7.88 2.86 8.91
CA LEU A 175 8.46 1.78 8.11
C LEU A 175 9.98 1.81 8.16
N LYS A 176 10.60 2.95 7.81
CA LYS A 176 12.06 3.16 7.86
C LYS A 176 12.65 2.81 9.23
N LYS A 177 12.02 3.27 10.31
CA LYS A 177 12.41 2.98 11.69
C LYS A 177 12.32 1.49 12.02
N THR A 178 11.25 0.82 11.63
CA THR A 178 11.01 -0.59 11.88
C THR A 178 11.99 -1.47 11.12
N GLU A 179 12.23 -1.20 9.87
CA GLU A 179 13.16 -1.93 9.01
C GLU A 179 14.60 -1.83 9.50
N LYS A 180 15.07 -0.62 9.78
CA LYS A 180 16.45 -0.40 10.27
C LYS A 180 16.70 -0.99 11.65
N LYS A 181 15.77 -0.83 12.59
CA LYS A 181 15.99 -1.24 14.00
C LYS A 181 15.73 -2.73 14.22
N GLU A 182 14.76 -3.33 13.53
CA GLU A 182 14.28 -4.67 13.83
C GLU A 182 14.40 -5.64 12.65
N LEU A 183 13.84 -5.30 11.48
CA LEU A 183 13.69 -6.29 10.41
C LEU A 183 15.02 -6.63 9.74
N MET A 184 15.93 -5.68 9.57
CA MET A 184 17.26 -5.91 9.01
C MET A 184 18.06 -6.95 9.79
N SER A 185 18.09 -6.84 11.13
CA SER A 185 18.82 -7.78 11.97
C SER A 185 18.21 -9.18 11.93
N ARG A 186 16.88 -9.26 11.93
CA ARG A 186 16.14 -10.53 11.81
C ARG A 186 16.38 -11.19 10.45
N LEU A 187 16.40 -10.42 9.38
CA LEU A 187 16.63 -10.92 8.02
C LEU A 187 18.05 -11.45 7.84
N LYS A 188 19.06 -10.77 8.41
CA LYS A 188 20.46 -11.24 8.43
C LYS A 188 20.58 -12.58 9.17
N GLU A 189 20.03 -12.69 10.38
CA GLU A 189 20.05 -13.91 11.18
C GLU A 189 19.29 -15.06 10.48
N LEU A 190 18.10 -14.80 9.93
CA LEU A 190 17.32 -15.78 9.17
C LEU A 190 18.12 -16.32 7.98
N THR A 191 18.74 -15.42 7.20
CA THR A 191 19.54 -15.78 6.03
C THR A 191 20.73 -16.65 6.42
N ASP A 192 21.42 -16.32 7.50
CA ASP A 192 22.55 -17.13 8.02
C ASP A 192 22.12 -18.54 8.44
N ILE A 193 21.01 -18.66 9.18
CA ILE A 193 20.48 -19.96 9.58
C ILE A 193 20.07 -20.78 8.37
N MET A 194 19.38 -20.22 7.42
CA MET A 194 18.89 -20.94 6.25
C MET A 194 20.02 -21.38 5.31
N LEU A 195 21.08 -20.57 5.15
CA LEU A 195 22.26 -20.97 4.39
C LEU A 195 22.93 -22.16 5.04
N VAL A 196 23.26 -22.09 6.34
CA VAL A 196 23.89 -23.16 7.10
C VAL A 196 23.02 -24.45 7.11
N SER A 197 21.70 -24.29 7.20
CA SER A 197 20.77 -25.44 7.16
C SER A 197 20.77 -26.12 5.79
N SER A 198 20.84 -25.36 4.69
CA SER A 198 20.93 -25.90 3.33
C SER A 198 22.26 -26.61 3.08
N GLU A 199 23.38 -26.05 3.54
CA GLU A 199 24.69 -26.70 3.49
C GLU A 199 24.70 -28.02 4.25
N LYS A 200 24.13 -28.04 5.46
CA LYS A 200 23.99 -29.25 6.27
C LYS A 200 23.10 -30.30 5.62
N GLN A 201 21.99 -29.88 4.95
CA GLN A 201 21.18 -30.80 4.16
C GLN A 201 22.01 -31.52 3.08
N LYS A 202 22.89 -30.77 2.38
CA LYS A 202 23.80 -31.35 1.37
C LYS A 202 24.71 -32.41 1.95
N GLU A 203 25.35 -32.11 3.09
CA GLU A 203 26.23 -33.08 3.80
C GLU A 203 25.45 -34.32 4.27
N ASP A 204 24.29 -34.13 4.92
CA ASP A 204 23.51 -35.20 5.51
C ASP A 204 22.81 -36.09 4.47
N MET A 205 22.34 -35.54 3.35
CA MET A 205 21.68 -36.32 2.30
C MET A 205 22.68 -37.18 1.52
N GLY A 206 23.82 -36.59 1.13
CA GLY A 206 24.84 -37.28 0.34
C GLY A 206 24.31 -37.82 -0.99
N VAL A 207 23.41 -37.06 -1.64
CA VAL A 207 22.70 -37.40 -2.87
C VAL A 207 23.45 -36.87 -4.09
N SER A 208 22.94 -37.25 -5.29
CA SER A 208 23.43 -36.77 -6.58
C SER A 208 22.26 -36.55 -7.52
N GLY A 209 22.53 -35.94 -8.68
CA GLY A 209 21.49 -35.67 -9.68
C GLY A 209 20.53 -34.56 -9.28
N GLU A 210 19.24 -34.75 -9.47
CA GLU A 210 18.21 -33.70 -9.25
C GLU A 210 18.16 -33.18 -7.81
N TRP A 211 18.36 -34.04 -6.83
CA TRP A 211 18.44 -33.64 -5.42
C TRP A 211 19.66 -32.77 -5.12
N GLU A 212 20.82 -33.10 -5.69
CA GLU A 212 22.02 -32.27 -5.57
C GLU A 212 21.80 -30.91 -6.22
N THR A 213 21.22 -30.88 -7.43
CA THR A 213 20.89 -29.62 -8.14
C THR A 213 19.91 -28.75 -7.31
N ALA A 214 18.88 -29.34 -6.71
CA ALA A 214 17.92 -28.61 -5.88
C ALA A 214 18.57 -28.02 -4.63
N ILE A 215 19.48 -28.76 -3.98
CA ILE A 215 20.20 -28.26 -2.78
C ILE A 215 21.17 -27.14 -3.18
N ASP A 216 21.91 -27.29 -4.29
CA ASP A 216 22.86 -26.28 -4.77
C ASP A 216 22.15 -24.98 -5.14
N ARG A 217 20.93 -25.07 -5.71
CA ARG A 217 20.07 -23.94 -5.94
C ARG A 217 19.69 -23.24 -4.62
N ASN A 218 19.32 -24.00 -3.58
CA ASN A 218 18.96 -23.44 -2.28
C ASN A 218 20.17 -22.77 -1.58
N ILE A 219 21.34 -23.39 -1.64
CA ILE A 219 22.59 -22.79 -1.16
C ILE A 219 22.87 -21.48 -1.91
N ALA A 220 22.74 -21.49 -3.25
CA ALA A 220 22.94 -20.28 -4.05
C ALA A 220 21.91 -19.20 -3.70
N PHE A 221 20.63 -19.57 -3.50
CA PHE A 221 19.55 -18.65 -3.15
C PHE A 221 19.83 -17.89 -1.84
N PHE A 222 20.24 -18.59 -0.78
CA PHE A 222 20.58 -17.94 0.49
C PHE A 222 21.96 -17.25 0.46
N ALA A 223 22.92 -17.75 -0.30
CA ALA A 223 24.22 -17.10 -0.45
C ALA A 223 24.14 -15.76 -1.25
N VAL A 224 23.24 -15.64 -2.23
CA VAL A 224 22.92 -14.37 -2.89
C VAL A 224 22.38 -13.37 -1.88
N ALA A 225 21.35 -13.74 -1.13
CA ALA A 225 20.76 -12.87 -0.11
C ALA A 225 21.78 -12.43 0.94
N LYS A 226 22.64 -13.34 1.39
CA LYS A 226 23.72 -13.02 2.34
C LYS A 226 24.71 -12.03 1.77
N ALA A 227 25.10 -12.18 0.50
CA ALA A 227 25.99 -11.25 -0.18
C ALA A 227 25.36 -9.86 -0.39
N LEU A 228 24.03 -9.78 -0.56
CA LEU A 228 23.29 -8.51 -0.63
C LEU A 228 23.22 -7.81 0.73
N LEU A 229 23.13 -8.57 1.82
CA LEU A 229 22.98 -8.05 3.20
C LEU A 229 24.31 -7.76 3.90
N ASP A 230 25.42 -8.39 3.49
CA ASP A 230 26.74 -8.28 4.13
C ASP A 230 27.85 -8.18 3.08
N GLU A 231 28.37 -6.99 2.86
CA GLU A 231 29.49 -6.73 1.94
C GLU A 231 30.79 -7.45 2.33
N SER A 232 30.94 -7.86 3.57
CA SER A 232 32.11 -8.59 4.04
C SER A 232 32.08 -10.07 3.68
N TYR A 233 30.92 -10.59 3.32
CA TYR A 233 30.73 -11.99 2.92
C TYR A 233 31.25 -12.24 1.51
N ASP A 234 32.14 -13.18 1.38
CA ASP A 234 32.70 -13.63 0.10
C ASP A 234 32.28 -15.11 -0.14
N PRO A 235 31.29 -15.36 -1.00
CA PRO A 235 30.79 -16.71 -1.25
C PRO A 235 31.89 -17.64 -1.82
N ALA A 236 32.95 -17.08 -2.45
CA ALA A 236 34.07 -17.89 -2.95
C ALA A 236 34.98 -18.43 -1.82
N LYS A 237 34.87 -17.90 -0.60
CA LYS A 237 35.59 -18.36 0.58
C LYS A 237 34.76 -19.27 1.48
N ASP A 238 33.47 -19.32 1.26
CA ASP A 238 32.55 -20.19 1.97
C ASP A 238 32.73 -21.63 1.48
N LYS A 239 33.00 -22.55 2.42
CA LYS A 239 33.27 -23.96 2.07
C LYS A 239 32.01 -24.76 1.78
N GLY A 240 30.83 -24.28 2.25
CA GLY A 240 29.53 -24.86 1.99
C GLY A 240 29.03 -24.52 0.58
N VAL A 241 29.51 -23.40 0.02
CA VAL A 241 29.21 -22.95 -1.35
C VAL A 241 30.19 -23.59 -2.32
N ASP A 242 29.80 -24.65 -2.96
CA ASP A 242 30.62 -25.31 -3.95
C ASP A 242 30.71 -24.55 -5.28
N ARG A 243 31.36 -25.16 -6.27
CA ARG A 243 31.58 -24.48 -7.56
C ARG A 243 30.28 -24.23 -8.30
N GLN A 244 29.32 -25.15 -8.25
CA GLN A 244 28.03 -25.02 -9.01
C GLN A 244 27.18 -23.91 -8.40
N ALA A 245 27.00 -23.93 -7.09
CA ALA A 245 26.30 -22.87 -6.36
C ALA A 245 27.01 -21.50 -6.54
N LEU A 246 28.35 -21.48 -6.48
CA LEU A 246 29.12 -20.24 -6.65
C LEU A 246 28.97 -19.62 -8.04
N ASP A 247 28.91 -20.44 -9.10
CA ASP A 247 28.73 -19.95 -10.46
C ASP A 247 27.31 -19.28 -10.61
N ILE A 248 26.28 -19.84 -9.98
CA ILE A 248 24.93 -19.26 -9.92
C ILE A 248 24.99 -17.92 -9.13
N VAL A 249 25.55 -17.92 -7.93
CA VAL A 249 25.64 -16.71 -7.07
C VAL A 249 26.28 -15.55 -7.82
N LYS A 250 27.39 -15.77 -8.51
CA LYS A 250 28.10 -14.73 -9.26
C LYS A 250 27.29 -14.20 -10.43
N ALA A 251 26.57 -15.07 -11.12
CA ALA A 251 25.72 -14.68 -12.24
C ALA A 251 24.53 -13.85 -11.79
N GLU A 252 23.85 -14.26 -10.73
CA GLU A 252 22.71 -13.53 -10.15
C GLU A 252 23.13 -12.16 -9.61
N LEU A 253 24.17 -12.08 -8.78
CA LEU A 253 24.66 -10.81 -8.23
C LEU A 253 25.04 -9.81 -9.33
N LYS A 254 25.61 -10.27 -10.43
CA LYS A 254 25.94 -9.41 -11.59
C LYS A 254 24.68 -8.85 -12.24
N LEU A 255 23.61 -9.62 -12.36
CA LEU A 255 22.34 -9.17 -12.95
C LEU A 255 21.60 -8.21 -11.99
N ILE A 256 21.57 -8.52 -10.71
CA ILE A 256 21.01 -7.65 -9.66
C ILE A 256 21.74 -6.31 -9.63
N ASP A 257 23.07 -6.31 -9.71
CA ASP A 257 23.86 -5.07 -9.71
C ASP A 257 23.67 -4.23 -10.99
N SER A 258 23.39 -4.88 -12.13
CA SER A 258 23.06 -4.17 -13.37
C SER A 258 21.71 -3.47 -13.30
N ALA A 259 20.79 -3.96 -12.49
CA ALA A 259 19.43 -3.48 -12.28
C ALA A 259 18.72 -3.12 -13.60
N SER A 260 18.84 -3.98 -14.63
CA SER A 260 18.30 -3.67 -15.96
C SER A 260 17.81 -4.89 -16.71
N GLY A 261 16.70 -4.72 -17.42
CA GLY A 261 16.13 -5.68 -18.35
C GLY A 261 15.47 -6.91 -17.73
N ILE A 262 14.73 -7.61 -18.58
CA ILE A 262 14.15 -8.92 -18.31
C ILE A 262 15.00 -9.98 -18.97
N THR A 263 15.51 -10.96 -18.22
CA THR A 263 16.35 -12.03 -18.74
C THR A 263 16.17 -13.34 -17.95
N GLU A 264 16.64 -14.44 -18.54
CA GLU A 264 16.63 -15.77 -17.90
C GLU A 264 17.43 -15.73 -16.58
N SER A 265 16.83 -16.32 -15.52
CA SER A 265 17.47 -16.39 -14.20
C SER A 265 18.47 -17.55 -14.12
N PRO A 266 19.75 -17.29 -13.77
CA PRO A 266 20.71 -18.37 -13.49
C PRO A 266 20.29 -19.29 -12.34
N LEU A 267 19.53 -18.82 -11.35
CA LEU A 267 19.03 -19.62 -10.23
C LEU A 267 18.14 -20.77 -10.71
N THR A 268 17.29 -20.50 -11.70
CA THR A 268 16.35 -21.48 -12.25
C THR A 268 16.96 -22.30 -13.40
N GLY A 269 18.22 -22.05 -13.74
CA GLY A 269 18.87 -22.69 -14.88
C GLY A 269 18.35 -22.20 -16.23
N GLY A 270 17.70 -21.04 -16.29
CA GLY A 270 17.08 -20.47 -17.47
C GLY A 270 15.64 -20.92 -17.72
N GLU A 271 15.01 -21.61 -16.77
CA GLU A 271 13.60 -22.03 -16.90
C GLU A 271 12.62 -20.86 -16.68
N GLU A 272 13.04 -19.81 -15.94
CA GLU A 272 12.21 -18.63 -15.66
C GLU A 272 12.94 -17.33 -15.97
N TYR A 273 12.17 -16.31 -16.36
CA TYR A 273 12.62 -14.93 -16.56
C TYR A 273 12.47 -14.12 -15.30
N GLU A 274 13.35 -13.13 -15.13
CA GLU A 274 13.27 -12.15 -14.05
C GLU A 274 13.43 -10.74 -14.60
N ASP A 275 12.67 -9.82 -14.05
CA ASP A 275 12.82 -8.38 -14.27
C ASP A 275 13.83 -7.80 -13.27
N TYR A 276 15.09 -7.74 -13.68
CA TYR A 276 16.17 -7.21 -12.84
C TYR A 276 16.11 -5.70 -12.64
N SER A 277 15.30 -4.96 -13.42
CA SER A 277 15.08 -3.53 -13.18
C SER A 277 14.40 -3.27 -11.84
N GLN A 278 13.69 -4.26 -11.30
CA GLN A 278 13.05 -4.19 -9.98
C GLN A 278 14.06 -4.09 -8.81
N TYR A 279 15.32 -4.47 -9.01
CA TYR A 279 16.36 -4.41 -7.98
C TYR A 279 17.02 -3.02 -7.87
N LYS A 280 16.63 -2.04 -8.70
CA LYS A 280 17.01 -0.63 -8.52
C LYS A 280 16.34 -0.12 -7.23
N PRO A 281 17.13 0.22 -6.17
CA PRO A 281 16.55 0.85 -5.00
C PRO A 281 15.91 2.18 -5.40
N ARG A 282 14.74 2.45 -4.88
CA ARG A 282 13.98 3.67 -5.13
C ARG A 282 13.15 4.02 -3.91
N GLY A 283 12.58 5.19 -3.92
CA GLY A 283 11.97 5.70 -2.74
C GLY A 283 13.01 5.86 -1.61
N TYR A 284 12.66 5.72 -0.30
CA TYR A 284 13.59 5.91 0.83
C TYR A 284 14.73 4.90 0.89
N TYR A 285 14.60 3.82 0.21
CA TYR A 285 15.68 2.84 0.10
C TYR A 285 16.88 3.37 -0.67
N ASP A 286 16.70 4.40 -1.51
CA ASP A 286 17.79 4.99 -2.28
C ASP A 286 18.66 5.96 -1.45
N THR A 287 18.19 6.44 -0.31
CA THR A 287 18.87 7.44 0.51
C THR A 287 19.77 6.86 1.60
N ASP A 288 19.70 5.56 1.90
CA ASP A 288 20.41 4.92 3.01
C ASP A 288 21.06 3.59 2.58
N GLU A 289 22.37 3.44 2.77
CA GLU A 289 23.11 2.26 2.31
C GLU A 289 22.68 0.94 2.97
N GLU A 290 22.24 0.95 4.24
CA GLU A 290 21.70 -0.26 4.88
C GLU A 290 20.31 -0.60 4.34
N LEU A 291 19.48 0.42 4.05
CA LEU A 291 18.17 0.20 3.44
C LEU A 291 18.27 -0.27 1.98
N LYS A 292 19.27 0.19 1.21
CA LYS A 292 19.56 -0.37 -0.14
C LYS A 292 19.82 -1.88 -0.09
N LYS A 293 20.59 -2.32 0.91
CA LYS A 293 20.85 -3.76 1.11
C LYS A 293 19.57 -4.54 1.48
N TYR A 294 18.79 -3.99 2.40
CA TYR A 294 17.52 -4.58 2.80
C TYR A 294 16.56 -4.68 1.61
N PHE A 295 16.42 -3.62 0.83
CA PHE A 295 15.60 -3.58 -0.37
C PHE A 295 15.96 -4.70 -1.35
N LYS A 296 17.23 -4.78 -1.76
CA LYS A 296 17.69 -5.79 -2.71
C LYS A 296 17.47 -7.22 -2.20
N ALA A 297 17.71 -7.47 -0.91
CA ALA A 297 17.53 -8.79 -0.30
C ALA A 297 16.04 -9.17 -0.17
N MET A 298 15.18 -8.23 0.21
CA MET A 298 13.74 -8.47 0.29
C MET A 298 13.11 -8.63 -1.10
N MET A 299 13.55 -7.86 -2.11
CA MET A 299 13.17 -8.08 -3.51
C MET A 299 13.58 -9.48 -3.96
N TRP A 300 14.79 -9.92 -3.64
CA TRP A 300 15.26 -11.28 -3.95
C TRP A 300 14.36 -12.34 -3.34
N TYR A 301 14.05 -12.25 -2.07
CA TYR A 301 13.20 -13.22 -1.38
C TYR A 301 11.74 -13.17 -1.79
N GLY A 302 11.23 -12.00 -2.19
CA GLY A 302 9.83 -11.80 -2.57
C GLY A 302 9.51 -12.19 -4.01
N ARG A 303 10.46 -12.01 -4.92
CA ARG A 303 10.23 -12.20 -6.35
C ARG A 303 10.55 -13.60 -6.86
N ARG A 304 11.52 -14.32 -6.22
CA ARG A 304 11.88 -15.68 -6.66
C ARG A 304 10.75 -16.67 -6.46
N ASN A 305 10.23 -17.19 -7.57
CA ASN A 305 9.23 -18.25 -7.58
C ASN A 305 9.94 -19.62 -7.80
N PHE A 306 9.60 -20.61 -7.01
CA PHE A 306 9.98 -22.00 -7.21
C PHE A 306 8.77 -22.72 -7.78
N ASN A 307 8.66 -22.74 -9.10
CA ASN A 307 7.49 -23.21 -9.84
C ASN A 307 7.22 -24.70 -9.58
N GLN A 308 6.00 -25.04 -9.19
CA GLN A 308 5.59 -26.41 -8.87
C GLN A 308 5.59 -27.35 -10.07
N ASP A 309 5.48 -26.82 -11.30
CA ASP A 309 5.50 -27.62 -12.53
C ASP A 309 6.91 -28.11 -12.88
N SER A 310 7.94 -27.55 -12.25
CA SER A 310 9.33 -28.02 -12.36
C SER A 310 9.67 -28.92 -11.17
N ASP A 311 9.81 -30.24 -11.43
CA ASP A 311 10.26 -31.23 -10.44
C ASP A 311 11.47 -30.75 -9.61
N SER A 312 12.41 -30.09 -10.27
CA SER A 312 13.65 -29.61 -9.65
C SER A 312 13.41 -28.40 -8.73
N MET A 313 12.52 -27.49 -9.12
CA MET A 313 12.17 -26.31 -8.30
C MET A 313 11.25 -26.72 -7.13
N ASP A 314 10.31 -27.63 -7.37
CA ASP A 314 9.44 -28.12 -6.29
C ASP A 314 10.23 -28.93 -5.22
N ARG A 315 11.30 -29.67 -5.64
CA ARG A 315 12.27 -30.24 -4.68
C ARG A 315 12.99 -29.15 -3.87
N SER A 316 13.40 -28.05 -4.50
CA SER A 316 14.01 -26.92 -3.82
C SER A 316 13.06 -26.33 -2.77
N ALA A 317 11.82 -26.08 -3.12
CA ALA A 317 10.77 -25.56 -2.23
C ALA A 317 10.54 -26.48 -1.00
N MET A 318 10.43 -27.80 -1.26
CA MET A 318 10.31 -28.79 -0.19
C MET A 318 11.52 -28.78 0.76
N LEU A 319 12.73 -28.71 0.21
CA LEU A 319 13.98 -28.68 0.99
C LEU A 319 14.12 -27.39 1.79
N ILE A 320 13.77 -26.22 1.23
CA ILE A 320 13.73 -24.95 1.98
C ILE A 320 12.77 -25.04 3.15
N THR A 321 11.56 -25.56 2.90
CA THR A 321 10.52 -25.71 3.93
C THR A 321 10.97 -26.65 5.05
N ALA A 322 11.60 -27.77 4.69
CA ALA A 322 12.10 -28.76 5.67
C ALA A 322 13.38 -28.29 6.40
N ALA A 323 14.14 -27.35 5.83
CA ALA A 323 15.33 -26.78 6.47
C ALA A 323 15.02 -25.76 7.57
N MET A 324 13.80 -25.22 7.56
CA MET A 324 13.37 -24.17 8.49
C MET A 324 13.07 -24.74 9.86
N ASP A 325 14.00 -24.56 10.79
CA ASP A 325 13.82 -24.89 12.19
C ASP A 325 12.95 -23.86 12.95
N ASP A 326 12.71 -24.08 14.23
CA ASP A 326 11.84 -23.22 15.05
C ASP A 326 12.35 -21.77 15.12
N ARG A 327 13.68 -21.57 15.18
CA ARG A 327 14.28 -20.24 15.25
C ARG A 327 14.16 -19.51 13.90
N ALA A 328 14.44 -20.20 12.80
CA ALA A 328 14.24 -19.65 11.45
C ALA A 328 12.76 -19.30 11.22
N TYR A 329 11.84 -20.15 11.68
CA TYR A 329 10.40 -19.86 11.57
C TYR A 329 9.97 -18.68 12.43
N GLU A 330 10.49 -18.54 13.65
CA GLU A 330 10.23 -17.36 14.50
C GLU A 330 10.67 -16.06 13.82
N LEU A 331 11.89 -16.05 13.25
CA LEU A 331 12.41 -14.89 12.53
C LEU A 331 11.59 -14.58 11.25
N TRP A 332 11.34 -15.61 10.45
CA TRP A 332 10.54 -15.50 9.22
C TRP A 332 9.13 -14.99 9.52
N SER A 333 8.44 -15.60 10.48
CA SER A 333 7.07 -15.22 10.84
C SER A 333 7.01 -13.81 11.44
N GLY A 334 8.03 -13.40 12.20
CA GLY A 334 8.14 -12.06 12.74
C GLY A 334 8.31 -10.98 11.65
N ILE A 335 9.12 -11.25 10.62
CA ILE A 335 9.25 -10.35 9.45
C ILE A 335 7.93 -10.35 8.66
N TYR A 336 7.43 -11.55 8.32
CA TYR A 336 6.20 -11.69 7.54
C TYR A 336 5.00 -11.00 8.19
N ALA A 337 4.88 -11.14 9.51
CA ALA A 337 3.80 -10.56 10.28
C ALA A 337 3.82 -9.03 10.24
N VAL A 338 4.94 -8.41 10.55
CA VAL A 338 5.08 -6.96 10.56
C VAL A 338 4.84 -6.37 9.17
N THR A 339 5.45 -6.95 8.14
CA THR A 339 5.29 -6.46 6.76
C THR A 339 3.87 -6.66 6.22
N SER A 340 3.17 -7.71 6.66
CA SER A 340 1.75 -7.91 6.33
C SER A 340 0.82 -6.93 7.05
N PHE A 341 1.18 -6.49 8.24
CA PHE A 341 0.45 -5.43 8.96
C PHE A 341 0.46 -4.11 8.18
N PHE A 342 1.61 -3.73 7.64
CA PHE A 342 1.73 -2.52 6.84
C PHE A 342 1.10 -2.66 5.44
N ALA A 343 1.51 -3.68 4.67
CA ALA A 343 1.25 -3.75 3.23
C ALA A 343 0.28 -4.86 2.78
N GLY A 344 -0.20 -5.70 3.70
CA GLY A 344 -1.09 -6.81 3.39
C GLY A 344 -0.38 -8.17 3.33
N ALA A 345 -1.17 -9.24 3.35
CA ALA A 345 -0.67 -10.61 3.26
C ALA A 345 -0.28 -10.96 1.81
N SER A 346 0.67 -11.89 1.65
CA SER A 346 0.98 -12.46 0.33
C SER A 346 -0.12 -13.42 -0.13
N ASP A 347 -0.40 -13.44 -1.42
CA ASP A 347 -1.24 -14.43 -2.09
C ASP A 347 -0.46 -15.63 -2.65
N ASP A 348 0.87 -15.57 -2.58
CA ASP A 348 1.75 -16.66 -2.96
C ASP A 348 1.73 -17.84 -1.97
N ASN A 349 2.01 -19.05 -2.45
CA ASN A 349 2.23 -20.19 -1.58
C ASN A 349 3.65 -20.12 -0.97
N GLY A 350 3.74 -20.42 0.30
CA GLY A 350 4.99 -20.36 1.05
C GLY A 350 5.12 -21.49 2.08
N ILE A 351 5.90 -21.23 3.12
CA ILE A 351 6.19 -22.19 4.20
C ILE A 351 4.90 -22.76 4.82
N CYS A 352 3.88 -21.93 4.98
CA CYS A 352 2.63 -22.33 5.62
C CYS A 352 1.81 -23.31 4.78
N GLU A 353 1.86 -23.22 3.48
CA GLU A 353 1.16 -24.10 2.53
C GLU A 353 1.95 -25.38 2.30
N TYR A 354 3.28 -25.29 2.16
CA TYR A 354 4.14 -26.44 1.84
C TYR A 354 4.38 -27.38 3.02
N ARG A 355 4.53 -26.86 4.24
CA ARG A 355 4.79 -27.67 5.43
C ARG A 355 3.74 -28.76 5.70
N PRO A 356 2.41 -28.48 5.67
CA PRO A 356 1.39 -29.52 5.82
C PRO A 356 1.44 -30.60 4.73
N LEU A 357 1.80 -30.21 3.49
CA LEU A 357 1.92 -31.19 2.39
C LEU A 357 3.09 -32.15 2.61
N ILE A 358 4.21 -31.66 3.12
CA ILE A 358 5.36 -32.50 3.53
C ILE A 358 4.93 -33.47 4.63
N GLU A 359 4.27 -32.99 5.66
CA GLU A 359 3.80 -33.81 6.78
C GLU A 359 2.81 -34.89 6.35
N GLU A 360 1.89 -34.53 5.45
CA GLU A 360 0.96 -35.50 4.87
C GLU A 360 1.69 -36.53 3.99
N ALA A 361 2.64 -36.09 3.17
CA ALA A 361 3.36 -36.96 2.24
C ALA A 361 4.18 -38.03 2.98
N TYR A 362 4.95 -37.58 3.98
CA TYR A 362 5.90 -38.43 4.72
C TYR A 362 5.32 -39.07 5.98
N GLY A 363 4.15 -38.61 6.45
CA GLY A 363 3.48 -39.14 7.64
C GLY A 363 4.22 -38.83 8.95
N LYS A 364 5.03 -37.77 8.96
CA LYS A 364 5.81 -37.29 10.11
C LYS A 364 5.77 -35.75 10.10
N SER A 365 5.97 -35.13 11.27
CA SER A 365 6.18 -33.69 11.29
C SER A 365 7.47 -33.29 10.54
N ALA A 366 7.51 -32.13 9.96
CA ALA A 366 8.68 -31.63 9.23
C ALA A 366 9.94 -31.60 10.12
N ALA A 367 9.78 -31.29 11.41
CA ALA A 367 10.86 -31.29 12.40
C ALA A 367 11.44 -32.67 12.72
N GLU A 368 10.68 -33.76 12.53
CA GLU A 368 11.13 -35.12 12.75
C GLU A 368 11.76 -35.76 11.52
N LEU A 369 11.59 -35.17 10.34
CA LEU A 369 12.14 -35.67 9.09
C LEU A 369 13.65 -35.42 9.03
N LYS A 370 14.40 -36.49 8.81
CA LYS A 370 15.83 -36.39 8.54
C LYS A 370 16.06 -36.08 7.08
N ALA A 371 17.08 -35.29 6.78
CA ALA A 371 17.42 -34.90 5.42
C ALA A 371 17.42 -36.09 4.42
N LYS A 372 17.99 -37.22 4.77
CA LYS A 372 17.97 -38.45 3.93
C LYS A 372 16.58 -39.03 3.66
N GLU A 373 15.62 -38.80 4.55
CA GLU A 373 14.26 -39.32 4.38
C GLU A 373 13.49 -38.52 3.35
N LEU A 374 13.85 -37.23 3.14
CA LEU A 374 13.27 -36.37 2.13
C LEU A 374 13.53 -36.88 0.70
N ALA A 375 14.65 -37.58 0.49
CA ALA A 375 14.97 -38.21 -0.80
C ALA A 375 14.28 -39.55 -1.05
N ASP A 376 13.33 -39.99 -0.21
CA ASP A 376 12.50 -41.17 -0.49
C ASP A 376 11.56 -40.91 -1.66
N GLU A 377 11.72 -41.65 -2.74
CA GLU A 377 10.99 -41.43 -4.00
C GLU A 377 9.48 -41.48 -3.82
N LYS A 378 8.97 -42.34 -2.95
CA LYS A 378 7.52 -42.45 -2.71
C LYS A 378 6.98 -41.26 -1.89
N GLY A 379 7.75 -40.77 -0.96
CA GLY A 379 7.44 -39.55 -0.22
C GLY A 379 7.41 -38.35 -1.16
N TRP A 380 8.43 -38.25 -2.02
CA TRP A 380 8.52 -37.22 -3.05
C TRP A 380 7.36 -37.24 -4.04
N GLU A 381 7.08 -38.39 -4.70
CA GLU A 381 5.96 -38.52 -5.64
C GLU A 381 4.62 -38.13 -5.00
N LYS A 382 4.43 -38.50 -3.72
CA LYS A 382 3.21 -38.12 -2.99
C LYS A 382 3.17 -36.62 -2.67
N PHE A 383 4.28 -36.02 -2.24
CA PHE A 383 4.38 -34.60 -1.98
C PHE A 383 4.12 -33.80 -3.25
N HIS A 384 4.83 -34.07 -4.34
CA HIS A 384 4.69 -33.38 -5.62
C HIS A 384 3.25 -33.46 -6.16
N LYS A 385 2.60 -34.62 -5.98
CA LYS A 385 1.17 -34.74 -6.31
C LYS A 385 0.25 -33.90 -5.43
N LEU A 386 0.61 -33.68 -4.19
CA LEU A 386 -0.19 -32.82 -3.29
C LEU A 386 -0.05 -31.34 -3.65
N THR A 387 1.09 -30.89 -4.22
CA THR A 387 1.27 -29.51 -4.67
C THR A 387 0.32 -29.14 -5.82
N GLU A 388 -0.18 -30.11 -6.63
CA GLU A 388 -1.24 -29.86 -7.62
C GLU A 388 -2.52 -29.25 -7.02
N SER A 389 -2.71 -29.34 -5.70
CA SER A 389 -3.87 -28.76 -5.00
C SER A 389 -3.67 -27.33 -4.55
N LEU A 390 -2.46 -26.78 -4.69
CA LEU A 390 -2.14 -25.41 -4.34
C LEU A 390 -2.88 -24.42 -5.24
N LYS A 391 -3.24 -23.29 -4.68
CA LYS A 391 -3.93 -22.25 -5.44
C LYS A 391 -2.91 -21.36 -6.16
N PRO A 392 -3.20 -20.94 -7.40
CA PRO A 392 -2.38 -19.93 -8.06
C PRO A 392 -2.47 -18.58 -7.33
N PRO A 393 -1.44 -17.71 -7.45
CA PRO A 393 -1.52 -16.36 -6.95
C PRO A 393 -2.61 -15.58 -7.69
N ALA A 394 -3.23 -14.62 -7.02
CA ALA A 394 -4.26 -13.78 -7.62
C ALA A 394 -3.66 -12.74 -8.58
N ILE A 395 -2.41 -12.34 -8.31
CA ILE A 395 -1.67 -11.36 -9.10
C ILE A 395 -0.46 -12.04 -9.75
N ASN A 396 -0.32 -11.86 -11.07
CA ASN A 396 0.86 -12.32 -11.78
C ASN A 396 1.97 -11.26 -11.74
N SER A 397 3.08 -11.60 -11.09
CA SER A 397 4.26 -10.73 -10.95
C SER A 397 5.52 -11.25 -11.66
N VAL A 398 5.41 -12.34 -12.41
CA VAL A 398 6.52 -12.96 -13.16
C VAL A 398 6.38 -12.68 -14.66
N PRO A 399 7.44 -12.19 -15.34
CA PRO A 399 7.45 -12.07 -16.79
C PRO A 399 7.30 -13.43 -17.46
N MET A 400 6.43 -13.56 -18.46
CA MET A 400 6.22 -14.79 -19.21
C MET A 400 6.19 -14.54 -20.71
N GLU A 401 6.88 -15.39 -21.49
CA GLU A 401 6.65 -15.48 -22.93
C GLU A 401 5.38 -16.30 -23.21
N ASP A 402 4.52 -15.79 -24.09
CA ASP A 402 3.26 -16.42 -24.45
C ASP A 402 3.30 -16.86 -25.91
N ASP A 403 3.49 -18.14 -26.12
CA ASP A 403 3.50 -18.71 -27.48
C ASP A 403 2.09 -18.95 -28.06
N ASN A 404 1.02 -19.03 -27.27
CA ASN A 404 -0.29 -19.45 -27.75
C ASN A 404 -1.53 -18.78 -27.10
N GLY A 405 -1.41 -17.91 -26.11
CA GLY A 405 -2.53 -17.12 -25.55
C GLY A 405 -3.67 -17.89 -24.84
N GLU A 406 -3.53 -19.20 -24.61
CA GLU A 406 -4.59 -20.05 -24.07
C GLU A 406 -4.40 -20.43 -22.59
N THR A 407 -3.22 -20.25 -22.00
CA THR A 407 -2.92 -20.64 -20.62
C THR A 407 -3.26 -19.51 -19.66
N ASP A 408 -3.93 -19.81 -18.55
CA ASP A 408 -4.09 -18.82 -17.47
C ASP A 408 -2.72 -18.62 -16.80
N LYS A 409 -2.12 -17.44 -17.02
CA LYS A 409 -0.75 -17.13 -16.56
C LYS A 409 -0.59 -17.23 -15.04
N ALA A 410 -1.68 -17.09 -14.29
CA ALA A 410 -1.68 -17.29 -12.84
C ALA A 410 -1.51 -18.79 -12.48
N GLU A 411 -2.15 -19.70 -13.23
CA GLU A 411 -1.97 -21.16 -13.03
C GLU A 411 -0.52 -21.57 -13.33
N ALA A 412 0.07 -21.02 -14.40
CA ALA A 412 1.46 -21.34 -14.79
C ALA A 412 2.52 -20.80 -13.80
N ASN A 413 2.17 -19.86 -12.92
CA ASN A 413 3.06 -19.29 -11.90
C ASN A 413 2.80 -19.84 -10.49
N THR A 414 2.01 -20.90 -10.35
CA THR A 414 1.82 -21.53 -9.05
C THR A 414 3.14 -22.15 -8.59
N GLY A 415 3.59 -21.77 -7.39
CA GLY A 415 4.85 -22.25 -6.84
C GLY A 415 5.09 -21.66 -5.45
N PHE A 416 6.27 -21.95 -4.92
CA PHE A 416 6.71 -21.50 -3.61
C PHE A 416 7.48 -20.18 -3.69
N ARG A 417 7.19 -19.25 -2.78
CA ARG A 417 8.02 -18.08 -2.52
C ARG A 417 8.40 -18.00 -1.05
N PHE A 418 9.68 -17.69 -0.79
CA PHE A 418 10.21 -17.66 0.57
C PHE A 418 9.62 -16.52 1.39
N MET A 419 9.52 -15.34 0.82
CA MET A 419 8.89 -14.15 1.44
C MET A 419 8.04 -13.44 0.37
N GLY A 420 6.98 -14.10 -0.11
CA GLY A 420 6.17 -13.66 -1.25
C GLY A 420 5.75 -12.19 -1.18
N GLN A 421 5.64 -11.56 -2.35
CA GLN A 421 5.18 -10.17 -2.48
C GLN A 421 3.74 -10.03 -1.98
N ARG A 422 3.37 -8.83 -1.58
CA ARG A 422 2.09 -8.57 -0.92
C ARG A 422 0.97 -8.40 -1.94
N PHE A 423 -0.18 -9.03 -1.65
CA PHE A 423 -1.40 -8.78 -2.41
C PHE A 423 -1.94 -7.40 -2.08
N SER A 424 -2.25 -6.60 -3.11
CA SER A 424 -2.95 -5.33 -2.95
C SER A 424 -4.21 -5.28 -3.81
N ILE A 425 -5.23 -4.60 -3.32
CA ILE A 425 -6.56 -4.50 -3.97
C ILE A 425 -6.44 -3.85 -5.35
N ASP A 426 -5.66 -2.79 -5.46
CA ASP A 426 -5.43 -2.05 -6.70
C ASP A 426 -4.69 -2.87 -7.76
N ALA A 427 -3.67 -3.65 -7.38
CA ALA A 427 -2.98 -4.53 -8.32
C ALA A 427 -3.92 -5.60 -8.88
N ALA A 428 -4.83 -6.13 -8.06
CA ALA A 428 -5.88 -7.05 -8.52
C ALA A 428 -6.89 -6.35 -9.44
N ILE A 429 -7.22 -5.08 -9.19
CA ILE A 429 -8.05 -4.27 -10.09
C ILE A 429 -7.34 -4.08 -11.44
N PHE A 430 -6.10 -3.62 -11.44
CA PHE A 430 -5.31 -3.38 -12.64
C PHE A 430 -5.20 -4.63 -13.51
N GLN A 431 -4.83 -5.77 -12.92
CA GLN A 431 -4.69 -7.03 -13.67
C GLN A 431 -5.99 -7.47 -14.37
N ARG A 432 -7.16 -7.11 -13.83
CA ARG A 432 -8.43 -7.46 -14.44
C ARG A 432 -8.87 -6.55 -15.57
N LEU A 433 -8.27 -5.39 -15.68
CA LEU A 433 -8.64 -4.35 -16.64
C LEU A 433 -7.63 -4.19 -17.77
N ILE A 434 -6.65 -5.11 -17.88
CA ILE A 434 -5.63 -5.10 -18.94
C ILE A 434 -5.57 -6.42 -19.71
N TYR A 435 -4.86 -6.40 -20.84
CA TYR A 435 -4.43 -7.51 -21.68
C TYR A 435 -5.58 -8.48 -22.04
N SER A 436 -5.35 -9.79 -21.96
CA SER A 436 -6.31 -10.82 -22.33
C SER A 436 -7.64 -10.77 -21.53
N ARG A 437 -7.65 -10.10 -20.40
CA ARG A 437 -8.85 -9.95 -19.55
C ARG A 437 -9.88 -9.02 -20.20
N VAL A 438 -9.43 -7.99 -20.92
CA VAL A 438 -10.30 -7.01 -21.60
C VAL A 438 -10.27 -7.16 -23.12
N LYS A 439 -9.42 -8.04 -23.67
CA LYS A 439 -9.25 -8.29 -25.11
C LYS A 439 -8.82 -7.04 -25.89
N GLU A 440 -9.15 -7.00 -27.20
CA GLU A 440 -8.80 -5.92 -28.10
C GLU A 440 -9.95 -4.92 -28.27
N ASN A 441 -9.60 -3.67 -28.60
CA ASN A 441 -10.56 -2.67 -29.02
C ASN A 441 -10.96 -2.87 -30.49
N SER A 442 -11.85 -2.02 -31.02
CA SER A 442 -12.35 -2.08 -32.39
C SER A 442 -11.27 -1.91 -33.47
N LYS A 443 -10.06 -1.46 -33.11
CA LYS A 443 -8.91 -1.32 -34.01
C LYS A 443 -7.95 -2.51 -33.94
N GLY A 444 -8.18 -3.47 -33.05
CA GLY A 444 -7.28 -4.60 -32.81
C GLY A 444 -6.10 -4.22 -31.90
N GLU A 445 -6.22 -3.17 -31.10
CA GLU A 445 -5.20 -2.75 -30.11
C GLU A 445 -5.51 -3.38 -28.76
N THR A 446 -4.47 -3.87 -28.06
CA THR A 446 -4.57 -4.45 -26.72
C THR A 446 -4.26 -3.39 -25.65
N ARG A 447 -4.98 -3.39 -24.55
CA ARG A 447 -4.70 -2.51 -23.40
C ARG A 447 -3.60 -3.15 -22.56
N LEU A 448 -2.36 -2.71 -22.76
CA LEU A 448 -1.18 -3.31 -22.13
C LEU A 448 -0.87 -2.76 -20.75
N LEU A 449 -1.22 -1.50 -20.50
CA LEU A 449 -1.09 -0.83 -19.20
C LEU A 449 -2.47 -0.40 -18.67
N PRO A 450 -2.66 -0.41 -17.34
CA PRO A 450 -3.85 0.17 -16.72
C PRO A 450 -3.82 1.70 -16.77
N ASP A 451 -4.85 2.33 -16.24
CA ASP A 451 -4.91 3.76 -15.90
C ASP A 451 -5.17 3.89 -14.40
N ALA A 452 -4.59 4.89 -13.75
CA ALA A 452 -4.80 5.11 -12.31
C ALA A 452 -6.29 5.26 -11.95
N LEU A 453 -7.09 5.81 -12.87
CA LEU A 453 -8.55 5.94 -12.72
C LEU A 453 -9.29 4.60 -12.62
N ASP A 454 -8.66 3.48 -13.02
CA ASP A 454 -9.26 2.15 -12.88
C ASP A 454 -9.57 1.82 -11.41
N VAL A 455 -8.71 2.28 -10.47
CA VAL A 455 -8.88 2.02 -9.04
C VAL A 455 -10.10 2.76 -8.48
N PRO A 456 -10.21 4.09 -8.55
CA PRO A 456 -11.38 4.79 -8.03
C PRO A 456 -12.67 4.42 -8.79
N ALA A 457 -12.61 4.10 -10.09
CA ALA A 457 -13.78 3.60 -10.83
C ALA A 457 -14.27 2.26 -10.26
N ALA A 458 -13.37 1.31 -9.99
CA ALA A 458 -13.71 0.03 -9.36
C ALA A 458 -14.24 0.21 -7.92
N LEU A 459 -13.77 1.24 -7.20
CA LEU A 459 -14.25 1.60 -5.86
C LEU A 459 -15.59 2.37 -5.88
N GLY A 460 -16.14 2.67 -7.06
CA GLY A 460 -17.48 3.22 -7.22
C GLY A 460 -17.56 4.67 -7.72
N SER A 461 -16.44 5.32 -8.02
CA SER A 461 -16.42 6.67 -8.56
C SER A 461 -17.09 6.74 -9.92
N GLU A 462 -18.25 7.43 -9.99
CA GLU A 462 -18.91 7.71 -11.28
C GLU A 462 -18.11 8.71 -12.11
N THR A 463 -17.40 9.64 -11.47
CA THR A 463 -16.55 10.64 -12.15
C THR A 463 -15.39 9.97 -12.86
N ALA A 464 -14.66 9.05 -12.20
CA ALA A 464 -13.58 8.28 -12.81
C ALA A 464 -14.10 7.40 -13.96
N GLU A 465 -15.23 6.71 -13.78
CA GLU A 465 -15.84 5.91 -14.84
C GLU A 465 -16.24 6.76 -16.06
N ASP A 466 -16.79 7.96 -15.85
CA ASP A 466 -17.15 8.88 -16.91
C ASP A 466 -15.93 9.38 -17.72
N ILE A 467 -14.81 9.69 -17.07
CA ILE A 467 -13.54 10.06 -17.72
C ILE A 467 -12.99 8.87 -18.52
N LEU A 468 -12.90 7.69 -17.93
CA LEU A 468 -12.48 6.45 -18.60
C LEU A 468 -13.34 6.16 -19.85
N ARG A 469 -14.64 6.41 -19.77
CA ARG A 469 -15.59 6.20 -20.87
C ARG A 469 -15.48 7.26 -21.97
N ARG A 470 -15.48 8.55 -21.59
CA ARG A 470 -15.61 9.67 -22.54
C ARG A 470 -14.29 10.11 -23.14
N ASP A 471 -13.23 10.16 -22.31
CA ASP A 471 -11.95 10.75 -22.67
C ASP A 471 -10.93 9.68 -23.06
N LEU A 472 -10.76 8.66 -22.24
CA LEU A 472 -9.77 7.59 -22.45
C LEU A 472 -10.29 6.41 -23.29
N LYS A 473 -11.59 6.35 -23.59
CA LYS A 473 -12.22 5.30 -24.42
C LYS A 473 -11.97 3.86 -23.91
N ALA A 474 -11.79 3.68 -22.61
CA ALA A 474 -11.52 2.37 -22.02
C ALA A 474 -12.63 1.34 -22.29
N MET A 475 -13.89 1.81 -22.46
CA MET A 475 -15.03 0.96 -22.78
C MET A 475 -15.02 0.42 -24.23
N ASP A 476 -14.12 0.89 -25.11
CA ASP A 476 -13.96 0.38 -26.46
C ASP A 476 -13.29 -1.00 -26.48
N TYR A 477 -12.62 -1.44 -25.40
CA TYR A 477 -12.12 -2.79 -25.22
C TYR A 477 -13.26 -3.72 -24.84
N GLU A 478 -13.37 -4.87 -25.55
CA GLU A 478 -14.55 -5.76 -25.54
C GLU A 478 -14.98 -6.24 -24.13
N GLY A 479 -14.04 -6.48 -23.24
CA GLY A 479 -14.30 -7.03 -21.89
C GLY A 479 -14.26 -6.01 -20.77
N TYR A 480 -13.86 -4.76 -21.04
CA TYR A 480 -13.56 -3.78 -20.00
C TYR A 480 -14.78 -3.42 -19.14
N GLU A 481 -15.89 -3.02 -19.77
CA GLU A 481 -17.11 -2.58 -19.04
C GLU A 481 -17.69 -3.71 -18.16
N GLU A 482 -17.64 -4.95 -18.63
CA GLU A 482 -18.13 -6.10 -17.87
C GLU A 482 -17.23 -6.43 -16.69
N ASN A 483 -15.89 -6.34 -16.88
CA ASN A 483 -14.93 -6.58 -15.80
C ASN A 483 -14.99 -5.45 -14.75
N LEU A 484 -15.06 -4.18 -15.16
CA LEU A 484 -15.22 -3.06 -14.25
C LEU A 484 -16.51 -3.20 -13.42
N LYS A 485 -17.62 -3.56 -14.05
CA LYS A 485 -18.87 -3.81 -13.33
C LYS A 485 -18.72 -4.92 -12.28
N GLY A 486 -18.06 -6.02 -12.65
CA GLY A 486 -17.80 -7.11 -11.70
C GLY A 486 -16.92 -6.68 -10.52
N LEU A 487 -15.92 -5.82 -10.77
CA LEU A 487 -15.07 -5.23 -9.73
C LEU A 487 -15.88 -4.30 -8.81
N LYS A 488 -16.72 -3.42 -9.35
CA LYS A 488 -17.61 -2.54 -8.56
C LYS A 488 -18.53 -3.35 -7.65
N GLU A 489 -19.14 -4.43 -8.16
CA GLU A 489 -20.02 -5.31 -7.37
C GLU A 489 -19.21 -6.02 -6.25
N ALA A 490 -17.98 -6.45 -6.53
CA ALA A 490 -17.10 -7.08 -5.54
C ALA A 490 -16.69 -6.08 -4.45
N MET A 491 -16.25 -4.88 -4.81
CA MET A 491 -15.84 -3.85 -3.85
C MET A 491 -17.01 -3.32 -3.00
N ALA A 492 -18.21 -3.21 -3.59
CA ALA A 492 -19.41 -2.81 -2.85
C ALA A 492 -19.87 -3.87 -1.84
N SER A 493 -19.56 -5.15 -2.08
CA SER A 493 -19.89 -6.26 -1.19
C SER A 493 -18.75 -6.66 -0.24
N ALA A 494 -17.59 -6.05 -0.35
CA ALA A 494 -16.43 -6.33 0.49
C ALA A 494 -16.70 -5.87 1.94
N GLY A 495 -16.43 -6.75 2.89
CA GLY A 495 -16.64 -6.54 4.32
C GLY A 495 -15.38 -6.08 5.05
N ASP A 496 -15.49 -6.04 6.38
CA ASP A 496 -14.40 -5.59 7.27
C ASP A 496 -13.11 -6.39 7.07
N GLU A 497 -13.22 -7.69 6.77
CA GLU A 497 -12.07 -8.56 6.51
C GLU A 497 -11.22 -8.13 5.30
N THR A 498 -11.78 -7.31 4.42
CA THR A 498 -11.06 -6.74 3.27
C THR A 498 -10.45 -5.38 3.62
N TRP A 499 -11.28 -4.49 4.17
CA TRP A 499 -10.91 -3.09 4.37
C TRP A 499 -9.95 -2.88 5.55
N TYR A 500 -9.99 -3.80 6.53
CA TYR A 500 -9.13 -3.77 7.72
C TYR A 500 -8.11 -4.92 7.73
N ALA A 501 -7.77 -5.48 6.57
CA ALA A 501 -6.77 -6.55 6.45
C ALA A 501 -5.34 -6.07 6.73
N SER A 502 -5.07 -4.79 6.51
CA SER A 502 -3.76 -4.14 6.69
C SER A 502 -3.94 -2.63 6.73
N LEU A 503 -2.90 -1.90 7.13
CA LEU A 503 -2.89 -0.44 7.05
C LEU A 503 -3.05 0.06 5.61
N TYR A 504 -2.49 -0.65 4.63
CA TYR A 504 -2.70 -0.38 3.20
C TYR A 504 -4.18 -0.37 2.82
N SER A 505 -4.91 -1.42 3.17
CA SER A 505 -6.33 -1.55 2.85
C SER A 505 -7.18 -0.50 3.58
N GLU A 506 -6.82 -0.20 4.83
CA GLU A 506 -7.52 0.79 5.65
C GLU A 506 -7.29 2.21 5.15
N TRP A 507 -6.09 2.54 4.68
CA TRP A 507 -5.81 3.81 4.01
C TRP A 507 -6.69 4.00 2.78
N LEU A 508 -6.76 3.01 1.86
CA LEU A 508 -7.68 3.05 0.72
C LEU A 508 -9.14 3.20 1.16
N ASN A 509 -9.55 2.53 2.23
CA ASN A 509 -10.91 2.65 2.78
C ASN A 509 -11.19 4.05 3.33
N THR A 510 -10.18 4.70 3.92
CA THR A 510 -10.27 6.07 4.43
C THR A 510 -10.53 7.07 3.29
N LEU A 511 -9.93 6.87 2.12
CA LEU A 511 -10.09 7.74 0.95
C LEU A 511 -11.42 7.56 0.19
N ARG A 512 -12.11 6.43 0.35
CA ARG A 512 -13.31 6.10 -0.44
C ARG A 512 -14.43 7.16 -0.41
N PRO A 513 -14.74 7.86 0.69
CA PRO A 513 -15.78 8.89 0.70
C PRO A 513 -15.52 10.10 -0.21
N LEU A 514 -14.24 10.35 -0.60
CA LEU A 514 -13.91 11.36 -1.63
C LEU A 514 -14.55 11.07 -2.99
N LEU A 515 -14.87 9.80 -3.24
CA LEU A 515 -15.44 9.34 -4.52
C LEU A 515 -16.96 9.49 -4.59
N GLU A 516 -17.62 9.90 -3.50
CA GLU A 516 -19.06 10.01 -3.38
C GLU A 516 -19.56 11.40 -3.73
N LYS A 517 -20.55 11.48 -4.65
CA LYS A 517 -21.18 12.75 -5.03
C LYS A 517 -21.95 13.37 -3.87
N LYS A 518 -21.69 14.64 -3.61
CA LYS A 518 -22.38 15.42 -2.59
C LYS A 518 -23.63 16.10 -3.19
N GLY A 519 -24.69 16.15 -2.42
CA GLY A 519 -25.99 16.66 -2.87
C GLY A 519 -26.48 17.88 -2.10
N GLU A 520 -27.79 18.14 -2.19
CA GLU A 520 -28.44 19.26 -1.48
C GLU A 520 -28.13 19.23 0.02
N GLY A 521 -27.84 20.39 0.59
CA GLY A 521 -27.47 20.55 2.01
C GLY A 521 -25.95 20.57 2.25
N TRP A 522 -25.14 20.18 1.29
CA TRP A 522 -23.69 20.37 1.36
C TRP A 522 -23.31 21.78 0.91
N PRO A 523 -22.10 22.28 1.23
CA PRO A 523 -21.62 23.57 0.70
C PRO A 523 -21.65 23.62 -0.83
N MET A 524 -21.89 24.81 -1.41
CA MET A 524 -22.06 25.01 -2.84
C MET A 524 -20.90 24.42 -3.67
N PHE A 525 -19.66 24.64 -3.22
CA PHE A 525 -18.47 24.19 -3.94
C PHE A 525 -18.39 22.66 -4.04
N MET A 526 -18.97 21.90 -3.11
CA MET A 526 -18.94 20.43 -3.11
C MET A 526 -20.02 19.79 -4.01
N GLN A 527 -20.99 20.57 -4.53
CA GLN A 527 -22.15 20.03 -5.25
C GLN A 527 -21.95 19.95 -6.78
N ASN A 528 -20.79 20.30 -7.32
CA ASN A 528 -20.52 20.36 -8.76
C ASN A 528 -19.52 19.30 -9.24
N GLU A 529 -19.45 19.10 -10.57
CA GLU A 529 -18.57 18.09 -11.18
C GLU A 529 -17.08 18.44 -11.04
N ASN A 530 -16.71 19.73 -10.98
CA ASN A 530 -15.32 20.14 -10.84
C ASN A 530 -14.76 19.81 -9.45
N TRP A 531 -15.58 19.96 -8.39
CA TRP A 531 -15.18 19.51 -7.06
C TRP A 531 -15.00 18.00 -7.00
N MET A 532 -15.86 17.22 -7.67
CA MET A 532 -15.70 15.77 -7.76
C MET A 532 -14.39 15.35 -8.47
N LYS A 533 -13.94 16.15 -9.46
CA LYS A 533 -12.63 15.94 -10.09
C LYS A 533 -11.48 16.31 -9.16
N LYS A 534 -11.59 17.43 -8.41
CA LYS A 534 -10.60 17.80 -7.37
C LYS A 534 -10.50 16.72 -6.31
N SER A 535 -11.62 16.21 -5.83
CA SER A 535 -11.63 15.12 -4.84
C SER A 535 -11.04 13.82 -5.42
N LEU A 536 -11.27 13.55 -6.70
CA LEU A 536 -10.66 12.43 -7.43
C LEU A 536 -9.14 12.62 -7.55
N GLU A 537 -8.65 13.83 -7.80
CA GLU A 537 -7.22 14.15 -7.82
C GLU A 537 -6.61 13.98 -6.42
N GLY A 538 -7.27 14.46 -5.35
CA GLY A 538 -6.85 14.24 -3.97
C GLY A 538 -6.78 12.74 -3.61
N PHE A 539 -7.76 11.94 -4.07
CA PHE A 539 -7.71 10.48 -3.95
C PHE A 539 -6.47 9.91 -4.65
N LEU A 540 -6.20 10.31 -5.90
CA LEU A 540 -5.08 9.78 -6.69
C LEU A 540 -3.72 10.24 -6.13
N GLY A 541 -3.59 11.46 -5.62
CA GLY A 541 -2.39 11.96 -4.96
C GLY A 541 -2.05 11.13 -3.72
N SER A 542 -2.99 10.97 -2.80
CA SER A 542 -2.79 10.15 -1.60
C SER A 542 -2.63 8.65 -1.92
N TYR A 543 -3.30 8.14 -2.96
CA TYR A 543 -3.10 6.78 -3.46
C TYR A 543 -1.68 6.60 -4.03
N THR A 544 -1.13 7.61 -4.71
CA THR A 544 0.25 7.59 -5.21
C THR A 544 1.24 7.52 -4.05
N GLU A 545 1.03 8.28 -2.98
CA GLU A 545 1.82 8.19 -1.74
C GLU A 545 1.74 6.81 -1.11
N LEU A 546 0.55 6.23 -1.00
CA LEU A 546 0.37 4.87 -0.49
C LEU A 546 1.14 3.83 -1.32
N LYS A 547 1.11 3.92 -2.65
CA LYS A 547 1.88 3.04 -3.54
C LYS A 547 3.37 3.25 -3.38
N HIS A 548 3.78 4.49 -3.27
CA HIS A 548 5.14 4.88 -3.05
C HIS A 548 5.67 4.36 -1.72
N ASP A 549 4.97 4.51 -0.60
CA ASP A 549 5.36 3.99 0.72
C ASP A 549 5.37 2.47 0.82
N THR A 550 4.71 1.81 -0.09
CA THR A 550 4.62 0.37 -0.14
C THR A 550 5.26 -0.28 -1.37
N VAL A 551 6.24 0.28 -2.06
CA VAL A 551 6.88 -0.18 -3.28
C VAL A 551 7.91 -1.33 -3.07
N LEU A 552 8.57 -1.42 -2.09
CA LEU A 552 9.12 -2.57 -1.45
C LEU A 552 8.13 -3.06 -0.48
N TYR A 553 7.55 -2.12 -0.06
CA TYR A 553 6.45 -1.36 0.38
C TYR A 553 6.55 0.12 -0.02
N SER A 554 7.21 1.10 -0.15
CA SER A 554 7.67 2.32 -0.78
C SER A 554 7.65 3.66 -0.06
N LYS A 555 7.83 4.83 -0.54
CA LYS A 555 8.41 6.02 0.06
C LYS A 555 7.92 7.36 -0.51
N GLN A 556 8.28 8.57 -0.14
CA GLN A 556 9.07 9.54 0.63
C GLN A 556 8.47 10.99 0.53
N VAL A 557 8.96 12.08 1.06
CA VAL A 557 9.62 12.86 2.05
C VAL A 557 9.73 14.35 1.68
N ILE A 558 9.64 15.46 2.42
CA ILE A 558 10.13 16.45 3.39
C ILE A 558 9.77 17.90 3.04
N ALA A 559 9.84 18.97 3.73
CA ALA A 559 10.10 19.90 4.71
C ALA A 559 10.16 21.44 4.51
N GLU A 560 9.79 22.30 5.33
CA GLU A 560 10.03 23.46 6.20
C GLU A 560 9.83 24.88 5.62
N MET A 561 9.64 25.98 6.30
CA MET A 561 9.79 26.73 7.54
C MET A 561 9.19 28.15 7.47
N GLY A 562 8.86 28.82 8.44
CA GLY A 562 9.02 29.68 9.56
C GLY A 562 8.77 31.18 9.52
N GLY A 563 8.08 31.75 10.42
CA GLY A 563 7.89 32.84 11.33
C GLY A 563 7.85 34.35 11.03
N GLY A 564 6.81 35.11 11.43
CA GLY A 564 6.72 36.58 11.55
C GLY A 564 5.43 37.13 12.18
N GLU A 565 5.42 38.35 12.74
CA GLU A 565 4.48 38.96 13.73
C GLU A 565 3.16 39.52 13.16
N GLU A 566 2.08 39.61 14.01
CA GLU A 566 0.64 39.78 13.73
C GLU A 566 0.04 41.19 13.82
N GLU A 567 -1.04 41.45 13.06
CA GLU A 567 -2.10 42.45 13.29
C GLU A 567 -3.47 41.73 13.29
N GLU A 568 -4.40 42.13 14.22
CA GLU A 568 -5.71 41.47 14.37
C GLU A 568 -6.66 41.74 13.17
N VAL A 569 -6.95 40.71 12.41
CA VAL A 569 -7.99 40.69 11.35
C VAL A 569 -8.84 39.43 11.55
N ASP A 570 -10.17 39.49 11.29
CA ASP A 570 -11.03 38.31 11.31
C ASP A 570 -10.73 37.42 10.10
N PHE A 571 -9.93 36.39 10.32
CA PHE A 571 -9.55 35.38 9.33
C PHE A 571 -9.94 33.95 9.75
N ARG A 572 -11.05 33.81 10.48
CA ARG A 572 -11.59 32.51 10.87
C ARG A 572 -11.78 31.63 9.63
N GLY A 573 -11.22 30.42 9.69
CA GLY A 573 -11.16 29.47 8.59
C GLY A 573 -12.33 28.48 8.56
N TYR A 574 -12.15 27.39 7.80
CA TYR A 574 -13.12 26.34 7.54
C TYR A 574 -12.40 25.01 7.33
N ALA A 575 -12.97 23.88 7.72
CA ALA A 575 -12.45 22.57 7.36
C ALA A 575 -13.20 22.00 6.15
N GLU A 576 -12.54 21.21 5.30
CA GLU A 576 -13.21 20.42 4.26
C GLU A 576 -14.19 19.47 4.96
N PRO A 577 -15.52 19.58 4.75
CA PRO A 577 -16.47 18.91 5.64
C PRO A 577 -16.68 17.45 5.25
N GLU A 578 -15.71 16.60 5.55
CA GLU A 578 -15.70 15.16 5.28
C GLU A 578 -15.60 14.32 6.58
N PRO A 579 -16.60 14.37 7.47
CA PRO A 579 -16.51 13.76 8.81
C PRO A 579 -16.23 12.26 8.77
N VAL A 580 -16.72 11.52 7.76
CA VAL A 580 -16.46 10.09 7.62
C VAL A 580 -14.98 9.80 7.36
N ILE A 581 -14.30 10.66 6.59
CA ILE A 581 -12.87 10.51 6.33
C ILE A 581 -12.09 10.74 7.61
N TYR A 582 -12.37 11.82 8.33
CA TYR A 582 -11.68 12.14 9.58
C TYR A 582 -11.86 11.08 10.65
N LYS A 583 -13.06 10.51 10.76
CA LYS A 583 -13.32 9.36 11.63
C LYS A 583 -12.48 8.15 11.27
N ARG A 584 -12.48 7.73 9.99
CA ARG A 584 -11.68 6.60 9.51
C ARG A 584 -10.18 6.86 9.66
N PHE A 585 -9.74 8.10 9.46
CA PHE A 585 -8.34 8.49 9.68
C PHE A 585 -7.95 8.35 11.16
N SER A 586 -8.79 8.80 12.07
CA SER A 586 -8.57 8.63 13.50
C SER A 586 -8.45 7.15 13.88
N GLU A 587 -9.26 6.29 13.30
CA GLU A 587 -9.20 4.84 13.49
C GLU A 587 -7.94 4.24 12.88
N LEU A 588 -7.52 4.68 11.71
CA LEU A 588 -6.26 4.31 11.06
C LEU A 588 -5.05 4.63 11.94
N ALA A 589 -5.00 5.83 12.54
CA ALA A 589 -3.94 6.22 13.47
C ALA A 589 -3.96 5.36 14.76
N LYS A 590 -5.14 5.15 15.35
CA LYS A 590 -5.33 4.30 16.54
C LYS A 590 -4.98 2.83 16.24
N GLY A 591 -5.31 2.34 15.05
CA GLY A 591 -4.99 1.02 14.55
C GLY A 591 -3.49 0.82 14.37
N THR A 592 -2.81 1.80 13.79
CA THR A 592 -1.35 1.82 13.65
C THR A 592 -0.68 1.69 15.01
N LYS A 593 -1.10 2.49 16.00
CA LYS A 593 -0.61 2.43 17.36
C LYS A 593 -0.79 1.05 17.99
N THR A 594 -2.01 0.51 17.92
CA THR A 594 -2.35 -0.79 18.52
C THR A 594 -1.57 -1.94 17.88
N GLY A 595 -1.37 -1.91 16.56
CA GLY A 595 -0.58 -2.90 15.86
C GLY A 595 0.90 -2.85 16.25
N LEU A 596 1.49 -1.66 16.30
CA LEU A 596 2.88 -1.50 16.74
C LEU A 596 3.08 -1.94 18.19
N GLU A 597 2.14 -1.66 19.10
CA GLU A 597 2.17 -2.15 20.48
C GLU A 597 2.16 -3.68 20.52
N LYS A 598 1.29 -4.33 19.75
CA LYS A 598 1.19 -5.80 19.66
C LYS A 598 2.49 -6.47 19.18
N PHE A 599 3.24 -5.80 18.30
CA PHE A 599 4.55 -6.29 17.84
C PHE A 599 5.72 -5.90 18.74
N GLY A 600 5.48 -5.11 19.81
CA GLY A 600 6.54 -4.58 20.67
C GLY A 600 7.40 -3.53 19.98
N LEU A 601 6.88 -2.86 18.95
CA LEU A 601 7.57 -1.85 18.14
C LEU A 601 7.19 -0.42 18.55
N LEU A 602 6.19 -0.26 19.42
CA LEU A 602 5.69 1.03 19.87
C LEU A 602 6.61 1.57 20.99
N ASP A 603 7.29 2.67 20.75
CA ASP A 603 7.92 3.46 21.79
C ASP A 603 7.03 4.62 22.25
N LYS A 604 7.49 5.36 23.29
CA LYS A 604 6.69 6.44 23.89
C LYS A 604 6.42 7.59 22.92
N GLU A 605 7.43 8.00 22.16
CA GLU A 605 7.32 9.10 21.21
C GLU A 605 6.34 8.75 20.08
N THR A 606 6.51 7.57 19.46
CA THR A 606 5.58 7.05 18.43
C THR A 606 4.15 6.95 18.96
N SER A 607 3.97 6.55 20.23
CA SER A 607 2.64 6.52 20.86
C SER A 607 2.01 7.90 20.98
N GLU A 608 2.79 8.91 21.39
CA GLU A 608 2.34 10.30 21.55
C GLU A 608 2.00 10.94 20.20
N ASP A 609 2.78 10.68 19.16
CA ASP A 609 2.55 11.18 17.80
C ASP A 609 1.29 10.57 17.17
N LEU A 610 1.08 9.25 17.31
CA LEU A 610 -0.15 8.60 16.82
C LEU A 610 -1.40 9.05 17.59
N ASP A 611 -1.29 9.34 18.89
CA ASP A 611 -2.36 9.96 19.64
C ASP A 611 -2.65 11.38 19.12
N LYS A 612 -1.61 12.17 18.77
CA LYS A 612 -1.76 13.49 18.18
C LYS A 612 -2.45 13.45 16.81
N LEU A 613 -2.06 12.52 15.92
CA LEU A 613 -2.74 12.30 14.62
C LEU A 613 -4.23 12.01 14.81
N SER A 614 -4.56 11.09 15.72
CA SER A 614 -5.95 10.76 15.98
C SER A 614 -6.74 11.91 16.60
N ASP A 615 -6.12 12.73 17.50
CA ASP A 615 -6.77 13.89 18.11
C ASP A 615 -7.06 15.00 17.07
N ILE A 616 -6.13 15.25 16.15
CA ILE A 616 -6.34 16.17 15.01
C ILE A 616 -7.57 15.73 14.21
N ALA A 617 -7.66 14.46 13.86
CA ALA A 617 -8.76 13.92 13.07
C ALA A 617 -10.10 13.92 13.84
N ASP A 618 -10.11 13.56 15.13
CA ASP A 618 -11.30 13.61 15.99
C ASP A 618 -11.84 15.08 16.12
N ARG A 619 -10.94 16.07 16.13
CA ARG A 619 -11.32 17.50 16.13
C ARG A 619 -11.88 17.94 14.79
N LEU A 620 -11.27 17.53 13.67
CA LEU A 620 -11.76 17.81 12.31
C LEU A 620 -13.11 17.14 12.04
N GLU A 621 -13.34 15.91 12.54
CA GLU A 621 -14.66 15.25 12.51
C GLU A 621 -15.72 16.13 13.18
N ALA A 622 -15.47 16.57 14.42
CA ALA A 622 -16.40 17.39 15.20
C ALA A 622 -16.67 18.75 14.54
N ILE A 623 -15.64 19.40 13.98
CA ILE A 623 -15.76 20.67 13.25
C ILE A 623 -16.62 20.47 12.00
N SER A 624 -16.29 19.48 11.17
CA SER A 624 -17.00 19.16 9.94
C SER A 624 -18.49 18.86 10.16
N GLU A 625 -18.81 18.14 11.24
CA GLU A 625 -20.21 17.88 11.61
C GLU A 625 -20.98 19.14 11.94
N LYS A 626 -20.36 20.14 12.63
CA LYS A 626 -20.97 21.42 12.93
C LYS A 626 -21.16 22.27 11.69
N GLU A 627 -20.12 22.32 10.83
CA GLU A 627 -20.17 23.05 9.57
C GLU A 627 -21.30 22.53 8.67
N LEU A 628 -21.44 21.20 8.53
CA LEU A 628 -22.54 20.57 7.78
C LEU A 628 -23.93 20.82 8.39
N LYS A 629 -24.02 21.14 9.67
CA LYS A 629 -25.27 21.49 10.36
C LYS A 629 -25.54 22.99 10.41
N ASP A 630 -24.67 23.84 9.84
CA ASP A 630 -24.67 25.31 9.95
C ASP A 630 -24.62 25.77 11.41
N GLU A 631 -23.88 25.02 12.25
CA GLU A 631 -23.68 25.33 13.66
C GLU A 631 -22.41 26.14 13.85
N LYS A 632 -22.46 27.10 14.77
CA LYS A 632 -21.30 27.95 15.06
C LYS A 632 -20.18 27.16 15.75
N LEU A 633 -18.94 27.32 15.28
CA LEU A 633 -17.75 26.81 15.93
C LEU A 633 -17.42 27.65 17.18
N SER A 634 -16.78 27.04 18.16
CA SER A 634 -16.18 27.71 19.30
C SER A 634 -14.90 28.48 18.93
N ASP A 635 -14.46 29.38 19.78
CA ASP A 635 -13.20 30.10 19.57
C ASP A 635 -12.00 29.13 19.53
N ASP A 636 -11.99 28.07 20.36
CA ASP A 636 -10.95 27.02 20.37
C ASP A 636 -10.91 26.20 19.08
N GLU A 637 -12.06 26.01 18.40
CA GLU A 637 -12.13 25.30 17.10
C GLU A 637 -11.63 26.21 15.97
N TYR A 638 -11.93 27.51 16.02
CA TYR A 638 -11.36 28.46 15.06
C TYR A 638 -9.85 28.64 15.27
N GLU A 639 -9.36 28.72 16.52
CA GLU A 639 -7.93 28.74 16.83
C GLU A 639 -7.22 27.48 16.29
N PHE A 640 -7.85 26.30 16.41
CA PHE A 640 -7.29 25.07 15.86
C PHE A 640 -7.16 25.13 14.34
N ILE A 641 -8.17 25.60 13.61
CA ILE A 641 -8.09 25.77 12.15
C ILE A 641 -6.97 26.77 11.80
N GLU A 642 -6.79 27.82 12.59
CA GLU A 642 -5.76 28.84 12.39
C GLU A 642 -4.34 28.28 12.53
N ILE A 643 -4.08 27.47 13.58
CA ILE A 643 -2.76 26.91 13.88
C ILE A 643 -2.49 25.56 13.20
N TYR A 644 -3.41 25.08 12.36
CA TYR A 644 -3.33 23.74 11.76
C TYR A 644 -2.02 23.49 11.01
N GLY A 645 -1.44 24.51 10.36
CA GLY A 645 -0.12 24.40 9.71
C GLY A 645 0.95 23.85 10.65
N GLY A 646 1.10 24.46 11.83
CA GLY A 646 2.05 24.00 12.85
C GLY A 646 1.72 22.61 13.44
N GLU A 647 0.44 22.19 13.42
CA GLU A 647 0.05 20.85 13.86
C GLU A 647 0.57 19.77 12.90
N ILE A 648 0.51 20.03 11.58
CA ILE A 648 0.98 19.07 10.54
C ILE A 648 2.48 19.18 10.27
N GLU A 649 3.10 20.36 10.40
CA GLU A 649 4.56 20.56 10.36
C GLU A 649 5.28 19.65 11.37
N HIS A 650 4.66 19.38 12.52
CA HIS A 650 5.19 18.46 13.52
C HIS A 650 5.52 17.08 12.94
N PHE A 651 4.62 16.48 12.14
CA PHE A 651 4.82 15.14 11.59
C PHE A 651 5.92 15.12 10.53
N TRP A 652 5.99 16.19 9.78
CA TRP A 652 7.07 16.42 8.88
C TRP A 652 8.42 16.47 9.61
N TYR A 653 8.56 17.28 10.66
CA TYR A 653 9.77 17.36 11.48
C TYR A 653 10.11 15.99 12.10
N GLN A 654 9.12 15.24 12.58
CA GLN A 654 9.32 13.89 13.11
C GLN A 654 9.89 12.91 12.06
N ALA A 655 9.46 13.02 10.83
CA ALA A 655 9.95 12.18 9.74
C ALA A 655 11.45 12.41 9.44
N TYR A 656 11.96 13.63 9.70
CA TYR A 656 13.29 14.07 9.25
C TYR A 656 14.25 14.58 10.31
N LYS A 657 13.86 14.61 11.54
CA LYS A 657 14.72 15.04 12.65
C LYS A 657 16.06 14.30 12.73
N ASP A 658 16.14 13.08 12.24
CA ASP A 658 17.37 12.28 12.17
C ASP A 658 18.37 12.80 11.09
N GLU A 659 17.88 13.60 10.14
CA GLU A 659 18.66 14.27 9.10
C GLU A 659 19.06 15.70 9.49
N ALA A 660 18.64 16.17 10.67
CA ALA A 660 18.95 17.49 11.17
C ALA A 660 20.46 17.70 11.37
N GLY A 661 20.96 18.90 11.05
CA GLY A 661 22.32 19.32 11.33
C GLY A 661 22.62 19.40 12.85
N GLU A 662 23.87 19.76 13.20
CA GLU A 662 24.31 19.92 14.61
C GLU A 662 23.47 20.95 15.40
N ASP A 663 22.78 21.85 14.72
CA ASP A 663 21.88 22.89 15.27
C ASP A 663 20.43 22.40 15.43
N GLY A 664 20.11 21.19 15.02
CA GLY A 664 18.77 20.62 15.08
C GLY A 664 17.82 21.15 13.99
N TYR A 665 18.36 21.86 12.99
CA TYR A 665 17.61 22.41 11.87
C TYR A 665 17.59 21.43 10.71
N VAL A 666 16.43 21.25 10.08
CA VAL A 666 16.22 20.51 8.83
C VAL A 666 15.81 21.55 7.77
N ASP A 667 16.51 21.62 6.63
CA ASP A 667 16.19 22.58 5.55
C ASP A 667 15.08 21.99 4.66
N PRO A 668 13.94 22.64 4.52
CA PRO A 668 12.80 22.22 3.73
C PRO A 668 13.11 21.91 2.26
N ARG A 669 13.88 22.79 1.68
CA ARG A 669 14.24 22.70 0.26
C ARG A 669 15.09 21.47 -0.08
N MET A 670 15.63 20.80 0.93
CA MET A 670 16.37 19.56 0.75
C MET A 670 15.44 18.35 0.57
N PHE A 671 14.14 18.53 0.84
CA PHE A 671 13.22 17.42 0.97
C PHE A 671 11.78 17.80 0.53
N PRO A 672 11.58 18.21 -0.71
CA PRO A 672 10.29 18.65 -1.24
C PRO A 672 9.32 17.50 -1.47
N SER A 673 8.01 17.76 -1.37
CA SER A 673 6.92 16.78 -1.43
C SER A 673 6.77 15.94 -2.72
N PRO A 674 7.23 16.33 -3.92
CA PRO A 674 7.05 15.52 -5.12
C PRO A 674 7.76 14.17 -5.06
N LEU A 675 7.00 13.13 -5.43
CA LEU A 675 7.45 11.74 -5.45
C LEU A 675 6.94 11.00 -6.70
N VAL A 676 7.53 9.83 -7.00
CA VAL A 676 7.15 9.00 -8.15
C VAL A 676 7.20 7.52 -7.81
N VAL A 677 6.27 6.74 -8.37
CA VAL A 677 6.21 5.30 -8.18
C VAL A 677 5.75 4.56 -9.44
N ASP A 678 6.43 3.47 -9.76
CA ASP A 678 6.01 2.55 -10.81
C ASP A 678 4.91 1.60 -10.31
N VAL A 679 3.84 1.45 -11.08
CA VAL A 679 2.66 0.65 -10.68
C VAL A 679 2.34 -0.51 -11.62
N ALA A 680 2.80 -0.48 -12.86
CA ALA A 680 2.57 -1.55 -13.83
C ALA A 680 3.67 -1.59 -14.90
N THR A 681 3.96 -2.79 -15.40
CA THR A 681 4.93 -3.01 -16.49
C THR A 681 4.24 -3.72 -17.65
N ASP A 682 4.45 -3.25 -18.88
CA ASP A 682 3.95 -3.87 -20.09
C ASP A 682 4.98 -4.86 -20.69
N PRO A 683 4.54 -5.83 -21.52
CA PRO A 683 5.43 -6.80 -22.15
C PRO A 683 6.36 -6.20 -23.22
N ASN A 684 6.15 -4.94 -23.63
CA ASN A 684 6.99 -4.23 -24.60
C ASN A 684 8.12 -3.44 -23.94
N GLY A 685 8.28 -3.56 -22.61
CA GLY A 685 9.34 -2.90 -21.86
C GLY A 685 9.02 -1.44 -21.53
N ARG A 686 7.77 -1.13 -21.19
CA ARG A 686 7.33 0.16 -20.68
C ARG A 686 6.79 0.01 -19.25
N VAL A 687 6.92 1.04 -18.47
CA VAL A 687 6.45 1.14 -17.09
C VAL A 687 5.48 2.29 -16.98
N LEU A 688 4.38 2.09 -16.28
CA LEU A 688 3.47 3.15 -15.88
C LEU A 688 3.95 3.73 -14.55
N GLU A 689 4.27 5.03 -14.58
CA GLU A 689 4.61 5.82 -13.39
C GLU A 689 3.42 6.67 -12.97
N LEU A 690 3.17 6.73 -11.66
CA LEU A 690 2.32 7.72 -11.01
C LEU A 690 3.20 8.66 -10.22
N ALA A 691 2.87 9.95 -10.19
CA ALA A 691 3.67 10.92 -9.46
C ALA A 691 2.81 12.03 -8.85
N THR A 692 3.30 12.62 -7.76
CA THR A 692 2.82 13.88 -7.23
C THR A 692 3.75 15.02 -7.70
N GLY A 693 3.22 16.23 -7.81
CA GLY A 693 4.01 17.43 -8.13
C GLY A 693 4.08 18.40 -6.94
N ASP A 694 4.56 19.60 -7.19
CA ASP A 694 4.55 20.68 -6.19
C ASP A 694 3.16 20.88 -5.60
N VAL A 695 3.12 21.26 -4.32
CA VAL A 695 1.85 21.55 -3.64
C VAL A 695 1.09 22.67 -4.36
N SER A 696 -0.20 22.47 -4.61
CA SER A 696 -1.09 23.50 -5.16
C SER A 696 -1.94 24.14 -4.07
N THR A 697 -2.42 25.36 -4.34
CA THR A 697 -3.31 26.08 -3.44
C THR A 697 -4.74 26.04 -3.96
N VAL A 698 -5.68 25.50 -3.16
CA VAL A 698 -7.11 25.62 -3.43
C VAL A 698 -7.66 26.90 -2.81
N PHE A 699 -8.48 27.64 -3.56
CA PHE A 699 -9.26 28.79 -3.11
C PHE A 699 -10.72 28.42 -3.08
N VAL A 700 -11.37 28.57 -1.93
CA VAL A 700 -12.74 28.09 -1.73
C VAL A 700 -13.61 29.17 -1.09
N ILE A 701 -14.82 29.38 -1.58
CA ILE A 701 -15.81 30.25 -0.93
C ILE A 701 -16.58 29.43 0.10
N VAL A 702 -16.39 29.79 1.36
CA VAL A 702 -16.95 29.10 2.51
C VAL A 702 -17.89 29.98 3.34
N PRO A 703 -19.00 29.41 3.87
CA PRO A 703 -19.88 30.12 4.79
C PRO A 703 -19.35 30.01 6.25
N VAL A 704 -19.02 31.13 6.87
CA VAL A 704 -18.58 31.18 8.26
C VAL A 704 -19.46 32.15 9.03
N ASP A 705 -20.20 31.67 10.02
CA ASP A 705 -21.12 32.48 10.85
C ASP A 705 -22.08 33.37 10.03
N GLY A 706 -22.62 32.87 8.91
CA GLY A 706 -23.54 33.58 8.03
C GLY A 706 -22.89 34.60 7.09
N THR A 707 -21.55 34.64 7.02
CA THR A 707 -20.78 35.46 6.06
C THR A 707 -20.00 34.57 5.12
N LEU A 708 -19.93 34.96 3.83
CA LEU A 708 -19.09 34.26 2.85
C LEU A 708 -17.69 34.87 2.83
N ARG A 709 -16.69 34.00 2.73
CA ARG A 709 -15.29 34.40 2.60
C ARG A 709 -14.50 33.42 1.73
N ILE A 710 -13.38 33.87 1.18
CA ILE A 710 -12.43 33.03 0.45
C ILE A 710 -11.42 32.49 1.47
N ALA A 711 -11.32 31.17 1.57
CA ALA A 711 -10.31 30.48 2.36
C ALA A 711 -9.35 29.73 1.43
N LYS A 712 -8.12 29.46 1.90
CA LYS A 712 -7.08 28.77 1.13
C LYS A 712 -6.60 27.53 1.86
N GLY A 713 -6.30 26.48 1.10
CA GLY A 713 -5.73 25.23 1.59
C GLY A 713 -4.75 24.61 0.59
N SER A 714 -3.95 23.67 1.07
CA SER A 714 -3.03 22.90 0.23
C SER A 714 -3.70 21.67 -0.37
N VAL A 715 -3.39 21.34 -1.62
CA VAL A 715 -3.91 20.18 -2.34
C VAL A 715 -2.85 19.52 -3.22
N PHE A 716 -3.05 18.25 -3.54
CA PHE A 716 -2.18 17.50 -4.44
C PHE A 716 -2.15 18.03 -5.86
N ASN A 717 -1.03 17.77 -6.55
CA ASN A 717 -0.89 17.67 -7.98
C ASN A 717 -0.69 16.20 -8.35
N PHE A 718 -1.34 15.73 -9.38
CA PHE A 718 -1.23 14.35 -9.83
C PHE A 718 -0.75 14.28 -11.28
N TYR A 719 0.19 13.34 -11.52
CA TYR A 719 0.72 13.00 -12.85
C TYR A 719 0.66 11.50 -13.11
N GLN A 720 0.47 11.15 -14.36
CA GLN A 720 0.55 9.77 -14.84
C GLN A 720 1.26 9.77 -16.19
N PHE A 721 2.30 8.94 -16.35
CA PHE A 721 3.05 8.86 -17.61
C PHE A 721 3.73 7.50 -17.79
N GLU A 722 4.21 7.24 -19.00
CA GLU A 722 4.90 6.01 -19.33
C GLU A 722 6.40 6.25 -19.48
N GLN A 723 7.23 5.32 -18.98
CA GLN A 723 8.69 5.32 -19.11
C GLN A 723 9.20 4.00 -19.71
N PRO A 724 10.41 3.98 -20.34
CA PRO A 724 11.08 2.73 -20.65
C PRO A 724 11.41 1.93 -19.38
N LEU A 725 11.35 0.60 -19.46
CA LEU A 725 11.59 -0.33 -18.34
C LEU A 725 12.91 -0.05 -17.59
N ASP A 726 13.99 0.23 -18.35
CA ASP A 726 15.32 0.49 -17.78
C ASP A 726 15.47 1.94 -17.24
N SER A 727 14.40 2.74 -17.30
CA SER A 727 14.37 4.14 -16.88
C SER A 727 13.33 4.37 -15.77
N ARG A 728 13.06 3.37 -14.92
CA ARG A 728 12.26 3.56 -13.72
C ARG A 728 12.82 4.71 -12.90
N MET A 729 11.97 5.66 -12.52
CA MET A 729 12.42 6.88 -11.88
C MET A 729 12.60 6.70 -10.38
N THR A 730 13.57 7.43 -9.81
CA THR A 730 13.65 7.75 -8.37
C THR A 730 13.01 9.12 -8.12
N ASP A 731 12.68 9.43 -6.86
CA ASP A 731 12.15 10.74 -6.51
C ASP A 731 13.10 11.87 -6.88
N HIS A 732 14.42 11.65 -6.70
CA HIS A 732 15.43 12.60 -7.10
C HIS A 732 15.42 12.86 -8.62
N GLU A 733 15.36 11.80 -9.45
CA GLU A 733 15.26 11.94 -10.92
C GLU A 733 13.95 12.66 -11.32
N TRP A 734 12.84 12.40 -10.61
CA TRP A 734 11.57 13.10 -10.83
C TRP A 734 11.65 14.59 -10.46
N ARG A 735 12.24 14.92 -9.31
CA ARG A 735 12.44 16.29 -8.86
C ARG A 735 13.41 17.10 -9.74
N ILE A 736 14.46 16.48 -10.27
CA ILE A 736 15.28 17.09 -11.32
C ILE A 736 14.43 17.45 -12.53
N ARG A 737 13.55 16.55 -12.95
CA ARG A 737 12.67 16.77 -14.11
C ARG A 737 11.65 17.90 -13.86
N LEU A 738 11.16 18.06 -12.64
CA LEU A 738 10.33 19.19 -12.21
C LEU A 738 11.13 20.51 -12.06
N GLY A 739 12.45 20.46 -12.06
CA GLY A 739 13.33 21.61 -11.86
C GLY A 739 13.53 21.99 -10.39
N ILE A 740 13.20 21.08 -9.47
CA ILE A 740 13.29 21.28 -8.02
C ILE A 740 14.67 20.91 -7.52
N ASP A 741 15.18 19.73 -7.90
CA ASP A 741 16.51 19.26 -7.53
C ASP A 741 17.55 19.64 -8.59
N ALA A 742 18.83 19.75 -8.18
CA ALA A 742 19.95 19.86 -9.07
C ALA A 742 20.36 18.47 -9.61
N ASP A 743 20.85 18.41 -10.85
CA ASP A 743 21.41 17.18 -11.42
C ASP A 743 22.73 16.79 -10.75
N ASP A 744 23.30 15.64 -11.13
CA ASP A 744 24.60 15.13 -10.64
C ASP A 744 25.79 16.10 -10.83
N ASN A 745 25.65 17.13 -11.67
CA ASN A 745 26.64 18.16 -11.90
C ASN A 745 26.39 19.42 -11.05
N GLY A 746 25.30 19.46 -10.30
CA GLY A 746 24.83 20.59 -9.49
C GLY A 746 24.14 21.68 -10.29
N GLU A 747 23.59 21.36 -11.47
CA GLU A 747 22.88 22.29 -12.34
C GLU A 747 21.36 22.09 -12.19
N PHE A 748 20.63 23.17 -11.93
CA PHE A 748 19.16 23.19 -11.91
C PHE A 748 18.63 23.43 -13.33
N HIS A 749 17.69 22.59 -13.76
CA HIS A 749 17.07 22.67 -15.08
C HIS A 749 15.77 23.49 -15.02
N TRP A 750 15.88 24.81 -14.88
CA TRP A 750 14.75 25.75 -14.83
C TRP A 750 13.92 25.85 -16.12
N GLU A 751 14.54 25.55 -17.27
CA GLU A 751 13.80 25.37 -18.51
C GLU A 751 13.20 23.97 -18.48
N GLN A 752 11.96 23.88 -18.08
CA GLN A 752 11.16 22.65 -17.97
C GLN A 752 11.02 21.97 -19.34
N VAL A 753 12.05 21.25 -19.72
CA VAL A 753 12.08 20.47 -20.96
C VAL A 753 11.64 19.06 -20.56
N ASP A 754 10.40 18.69 -20.91
CA ASP A 754 9.91 17.33 -20.85
C ASP A 754 9.16 16.90 -19.56
N ILE A 755 8.49 17.83 -18.85
CA ILE A 755 7.51 17.46 -17.81
C ILE A 755 6.27 16.87 -18.52
N PRO A 756 5.75 15.72 -18.07
CA PRO A 756 4.49 15.19 -18.56
C PRO A 756 3.34 16.18 -18.32
N ASP A 757 2.40 16.25 -19.25
CA ASP A 757 1.18 17.02 -19.03
C ASP A 757 0.38 16.40 -17.86
N LYS A 758 -0.23 17.25 -17.03
CA LYS A 758 -1.24 16.79 -16.07
C LYS A 758 -2.42 16.17 -16.81
N PRO A 759 -3.19 15.28 -16.20
CA PRO A 759 -4.38 14.73 -16.83
C PRO A 759 -5.35 15.83 -17.25
N SER A 760 -5.73 15.88 -18.51
CA SER A 760 -6.55 16.97 -19.10
C SER A 760 -7.92 17.17 -18.44
N TRP A 761 -8.41 16.18 -17.68
CA TRP A 761 -9.66 16.33 -16.93
C TRP A 761 -9.51 17.28 -15.72
N THR A 762 -8.28 17.61 -15.30
CA THR A 762 -8.00 18.60 -14.25
C THR A 762 -8.08 20.03 -14.74
N ASP A 763 -7.94 20.30 -16.04
CA ASP A 763 -7.95 21.64 -16.66
C ASP A 763 -9.21 22.45 -16.35
N SER A 764 -10.31 21.79 -16.01
CA SER A 764 -11.61 22.45 -15.81
C SER A 764 -11.73 23.24 -14.50
N TYR A 765 -10.78 23.12 -13.58
CA TYR A 765 -10.76 23.80 -12.27
C TYR A 765 -9.36 24.26 -11.84
N ARG A 766 -8.33 23.95 -12.63
CA ARG A 766 -6.95 24.36 -12.38
C ARG A 766 -6.60 25.60 -13.17
N GLU A 767 -5.83 26.45 -12.53
CA GLU A 767 -5.28 27.68 -13.09
C GLU A 767 -3.77 27.75 -12.78
N SER A 768 -3.05 28.53 -13.57
CA SER A 768 -1.62 28.83 -13.36
C SER A 768 -1.38 30.33 -13.48
N TYR A 769 -0.29 30.81 -12.91
CA TYR A 769 0.09 32.21 -13.09
C TYR A 769 0.41 32.51 -14.57
N SER A 770 -0.25 33.51 -15.12
CA SER A 770 0.08 34.02 -16.46
C SER A 770 1.33 34.91 -16.37
N TYR A 771 2.47 34.42 -16.85
CA TYR A 771 3.72 35.18 -16.94
C TYR A 771 3.76 36.07 -18.19
#